data_72fd77585b6bd16879d3e287b5b9b3af
#
_entry.id   72fd77585b6bd16879d3e287b5b9b3af
#
_cell.length_a   1.000
_cell.length_b   1.000
_cell.length_c   1.000
_cell.angle_alpha   90.00
_cell.angle_beta   90.00
_cell.angle_gamma   90.00
#
_symmetry.space_group_name_H-M   'P 1'
#
loop_
_entity.id
_entity.type
_entity.pdbx_description
1 polymer ?
#
loop_
_entity_poly.entity_id
_entity_poly.type
_entity_poly.pdbx_seq_one_letter_code
_entity_poly.pdbx_strand_id
1 'polypeptide(L)'
;MSTFYIHRYPYIRLIIPWITGVFCGDHFFDRSWEPFWSVLAFGLCIALLFVLYFLKHHSLRWCFGLAVSILCFIGGWLGITWQLQHAVYSFPEEETVYRVLITDAPQAKEHTYLCQTLLKERRDTAGTYPIERTAILYLQQDSAVTRLKSGDELLISARISPPLNNRNFDEFDYARFLMRKGISGTGYVASGKWTKQDGMNNLDLKSIASSCRRKMISLYQKLGFSGDELAVLSALTIGDKTELSDSVRESYSVAGASHILALSGLHIGLLYTLLFFILKPIARRGNIGRVIRSVLLLILLWAFAFFTGLSPSVVRSVSMFSILAMADMVGRQPLSLNTLAAAAWLMLFCNPAWLFDVGFQLSFLAVASILLIQKPIYHLITVKGRIGKYIGGLISVSVAAQIGTAPLVMFYFSRFSVHFLLTNLVVIPFITIILYAAVIMLLLTPLSWLQIVVAEGVKKLLEGLNFFVRWVEQLPYASIDGIWLYQSEILGIYIVGSLLTYYFMNRRYRNLLICLFTILLLGTYHATLYWLDRPRTSLVFYNVRGCPAVHCIESDGRSWINYVDTIPNEKRLKRMTANYWKHHHLLPPKEITGDCRYMELNRQQQIISYHGCHICVINDNHWRNKTTVSPLYIQYLYLCKGYDGHLEELTRIFSFSYVILDASLSEYRRHLLESECKQSGLRFISLSDEGSVRFLL
;
A
#
# COMPACT_ATOMS: atom_id res chain seq x y z
N MET A 1 -1.59 22.73 34.87
CA MET A 1 -0.88 22.20 33.69
C MET A 1 -0.25 20.86 34.05
N SER A 2 -0.82 19.75 33.60
CA SER A 2 -0.30 18.43 33.92
C SER A 2 0.90 18.14 33.01
N THR A 3 2.07 18.09 33.57
CA THR A 3 3.25 17.46 32.98
C THR A 3 2.85 16.09 32.40
N PHE A 4 3.27 15.81 31.17
CA PHE A 4 2.94 14.56 30.47
C PHE A 4 3.72 13.43 31.19
N TYR A 5 3.14 12.90 32.26
CA TYR A 5 3.74 11.77 32.97
C TYR A 5 3.44 10.49 32.20
N ILE A 6 4.42 9.96 31.52
CA ILE A 6 4.37 8.65 30.79
C ILE A 6 3.83 7.53 31.71
N HIS A 7 4.01 7.66 33.02
CA HIS A 7 3.45 6.72 34.00
C HIS A 7 1.92 6.62 34.01
N ARG A 8 1.21 7.62 33.52
CA ARG A 8 -0.27 7.60 33.40
C ARG A 8 -0.78 6.81 32.19
N TYR A 9 0.13 6.40 31.28
CA TYR A 9 -0.21 5.75 30.03
C TYR A 9 0.51 4.40 29.89
N PRO A 10 0.08 3.35 30.61
CA PRO A 10 0.77 2.06 30.64
C PRO A 10 0.90 1.43 29.26
N TYR A 11 -0.12 1.50 28.41
CA TYR A 11 -0.08 0.91 27.08
C TYR A 11 0.87 1.65 26.12
N ILE A 12 1.13 2.94 26.30
CA ILE A 12 2.14 3.65 25.52
C ILE A 12 3.54 3.08 25.84
N ARG A 13 3.79 2.70 27.10
CA ARG A 13 5.05 2.09 27.50
C ARG A 13 5.26 0.68 26.94
N LEU A 14 4.17 -0.07 26.69
CA LEU A 14 4.21 -1.42 26.12
C LEU A 14 4.33 -1.39 24.61
N ILE A 15 3.63 -0.46 23.94
CA ILE A 15 3.58 -0.43 22.48
C ILE A 15 4.91 0.05 21.86
N ILE A 16 5.62 0.98 22.50
CA ILE A 16 6.89 1.49 21.95
C ILE A 16 7.91 0.36 21.77
N PRO A 17 8.30 -0.42 22.83
CA PRO A 17 9.23 -1.51 22.65
C PRO A 17 8.67 -2.63 21.72
N TRP A 18 7.36 -2.85 21.71
CA TRP A 18 6.73 -3.79 20.75
C TRP A 18 6.96 -3.35 19.32
N ILE A 19 6.67 -2.09 18.98
CA ILE A 19 6.87 -1.52 17.63
C ILE A 19 8.35 -1.59 17.24
N THR A 20 9.26 -1.24 18.14
CA THR A 20 10.72 -1.32 17.87
C THR A 20 11.14 -2.77 17.62
N GLY A 21 10.61 -3.73 18.39
CA GLY A 21 10.86 -5.15 18.17
C GLY A 21 10.37 -5.63 16.81
N VAL A 22 9.14 -5.27 16.42
CA VAL A 22 8.57 -5.59 15.10
C VAL A 22 9.40 -4.97 13.97
N PHE A 23 9.78 -3.71 14.11
CA PHE A 23 10.59 -3.00 13.09
C PHE A 23 11.96 -3.63 12.93
N CYS A 24 12.67 -3.90 14.02
CA CYS A 24 13.97 -4.55 13.99
C CYS A 24 13.87 -5.99 13.48
N GLY A 25 12.86 -6.75 13.90
CA GLY A 25 12.64 -8.11 13.45
C GLY A 25 12.36 -8.19 11.96
N ASP A 26 11.62 -7.23 11.40
CA ASP A 26 11.43 -7.15 9.96
C ASP A 26 12.72 -6.73 9.22
N HIS A 27 13.43 -5.69 9.70
CA HIS A 27 14.62 -5.17 9.03
C HIS A 27 15.76 -6.19 8.97
N PHE A 28 16.02 -6.89 10.07
CA PHE A 28 17.10 -7.88 10.18
C PHE A 28 16.67 -9.32 9.86
N PHE A 29 15.46 -9.51 9.30
CA PHE A 29 14.98 -10.84 8.93
C PHE A 29 15.85 -11.41 7.80
N ASP A 30 16.41 -12.59 8.06
CA ASP A 30 17.04 -13.44 7.07
C ASP A 30 16.22 -14.75 6.90
N ARG A 31 16.23 -15.31 5.68
CA ARG A 31 15.53 -16.59 5.39
C ARG A 31 16.10 -17.78 6.15
N SER A 32 17.36 -17.70 6.59
CA SER A 32 18.06 -18.68 7.40
C SER A 32 17.82 -18.51 8.91
N TRP A 33 16.95 -17.53 9.32
CA TRP A 33 16.73 -17.23 10.72
C TRP A 33 16.18 -18.42 11.51
N GLU A 34 16.87 -18.78 12.60
CA GLU A 34 16.46 -19.80 13.54
C GLU A 34 15.83 -19.18 14.79
N PRO A 35 14.60 -19.56 15.16
CA PRO A 35 13.89 -18.94 16.29
C PRO A 35 14.44 -19.31 17.67
N PHE A 36 15.29 -20.34 17.77
CA PHE A 36 15.71 -20.94 19.04
C PHE A 36 16.22 -19.90 20.05
N TRP A 37 17.19 -19.08 19.66
CA TRP A 37 17.80 -18.09 20.58
C TRP A 37 16.81 -17.02 21.03
N SER A 38 15.94 -16.59 20.14
CA SER A 38 14.91 -15.57 20.43
C SER A 38 13.81 -16.14 21.35
N VAL A 39 13.41 -17.39 21.15
CA VAL A 39 12.46 -18.09 22.03
C VAL A 39 13.08 -18.33 23.41
N LEU A 40 14.35 -18.73 23.45
CA LEU A 40 15.08 -18.91 24.72
C LEU A 40 15.17 -17.58 25.49
N ALA A 41 15.55 -16.49 24.81
CA ALA A 41 15.60 -15.16 25.42
C ALA A 41 14.23 -14.71 25.94
N PHE A 42 13.14 -14.98 25.19
CA PHE A 42 11.78 -14.69 25.60
C PHE A 42 11.41 -15.46 26.89
N GLY A 43 11.72 -16.78 26.95
CA GLY A 43 11.52 -17.60 28.12
C GLY A 43 12.32 -17.14 29.35
N LEU A 44 13.60 -16.77 29.15
CA LEU A 44 14.44 -16.22 30.22
C LEU A 44 13.90 -14.88 30.75
N CYS A 45 13.39 -14.00 29.88
CA CYS A 45 12.74 -12.76 30.31
C CYS A 45 11.47 -13.03 31.15
N ILE A 46 10.65 -14.02 30.77
CA ILE A 46 9.48 -14.43 31.57
C ILE A 46 9.92 -14.94 32.94
N ALA A 47 10.95 -15.80 33.00
CA ALA A 47 11.49 -16.31 34.25
C ALA A 47 12.03 -15.17 35.13
N LEU A 48 12.74 -14.23 34.54
CA LEU A 48 13.25 -13.03 35.25
C LEU A 48 12.10 -12.19 35.81
N LEU A 49 11.05 -11.95 35.04
CA LEU A 49 9.87 -11.21 35.50
C LEU A 49 9.20 -11.93 36.69
N PHE A 50 9.08 -13.27 36.62
CA PHE A 50 8.56 -14.05 37.73
C PHE A 50 9.39 -13.89 38.99
N VAL A 51 10.71 -14.01 38.89
CA VAL A 51 11.64 -13.82 40.03
C VAL A 51 11.50 -12.38 40.58
N LEU A 52 11.52 -11.37 39.73
CA LEU A 52 11.42 -9.95 40.16
C LEU A 52 10.07 -9.64 40.82
N TYR A 53 8.97 -10.30 40.38
CA TYR A 53 7.65 -10.15 40.98
C TYR A 53 7.60 -10.65 42.42
N PHE A 54 8.25 -11.80 42.72
CA PHE A 54 8.30 -12.37 44.07
C PHE A 54 9.30 -11.68 45.02
N LEU A 55 10.37 -11.12 44.50
CA LEU A 55 11.38 -10.45 45.31
C LEU A 55 10.88 -9.19 46.05
N LYS A 56 9.76 -8.57 45.57
CA LYS A 56 9.09 -7.39 46.18
C LYS A 56 9.98 -6.25 46.63
N HIS A 57 11.26 -6.21 46.22
CA HIS A 57 12.23 -5.23 46.66
C HIS A 57 12.04 -3.91 45.93
N HIS A 58 11.89 -2.78 46.66
CA HIS A 58 11.51 -1.48 46.08
C HIS A 58 12.57 -0.95 45.09
N SER A 59 13.84 -1.17 45.35
CA SER A 59 14.96 -0.78 44.47
C SER A 59 14.98 -1.51 43.12
N LEU A 60 14.32 -2.68 43.00
CA LEU A 60 14.28 -3.49 41.79
C LEU A 60 13.06 -3.20 40.90
N ARG A 61 12.19 -2.26 41.26
CA ARG A 61 10.99 -1.92 40.47
C ARG A 61 11.33 -1.41 39.07
N TRP A 62 12.43 -0.70 38.90
CA TRP A 62 12.87 -0.24 37.58
C TRP A 62 13.33 -1.42 36.70
N CYS A 63 13.98 -2.45 37.30
CA CYS A 63 14.37 -3.68 36.61
C CYS A 63 13.12 -4.44 36.08
N PHE A 64 12.05 -4.50 36.89
CA PHE A 64 10.78 -5.08 36.43
C PHE A 64 10.22 -4.34 35.20
N GLY A 65 10.22 -3.00 35.21
CA GLY A 65 9.77 -2.19 34.08
C GLY A 65 10.64 -2.39 32.82
N LEU A 66 11.95 -2.51 33.01
CA LEU A 66 12.91 -2.79 31.93
C LEU A 66 12.69 -4.20 31.37
N ALA A 67 12.53 -5.20 32.21
CA ALA A 67 12.28 -6.59 31.79
C ALA A 67 10.97 -6.71 31.00
N VAL A 68 9.89 -5.99 31.40
CA VAL A 68 8.65 -5.92 30.62
C VAL A 68 8.88 -5.29 29.25
N SER A 69 9.69 -4.22 29.18
CA SER A 69 10.00 -3.57 27.90
C SER A 69 10.81 -4.49 26.99
N ILE A 70 11.79 -5.22 27.53
CA ILE A 70 12.58 -6.20 26.79
C ILE A 70 11.68 -7.35 26.31
N LEU A 71 10.78 -7.86 27.17
CA LEU A 71 9.82 -8.91 26.80
C LEU A 71 8.92 -8.44 25.63
N CYS A 72 8.40 -7.21 25.69
CA CYS A 72 7.61 -6.64 24.61
C CYS A 72 8.43 -6.50 23.30
N PHE A 73 9.69 -6.10 23.39
CA PHE A 73 10.59 -6.00 22.24
C PHE A 73 10.80 -7.38 21.60
N ILE A 74 11.19 -8.38 22.41
CA ILE A 74 11.43 -9.75 21.92
C ILE A 74 10.13 -10.35 21.38
N GLY A 75 8.97 -10.11 22.04
CA GLY A 75 7.67 -10.56 21.56
C GLY A 75 7.29 -9.98 20.20
N GLY A 76 7.55 -8.68 19.99
CA GLY A 76 7.35 -8.02 18.68
C GLY A 76 8.29 -8.59 17.62
N TRP A 77 9.56 -8.78 17.95
CA TRP A 77 10.57 -9.42 17.08
C TRP A 77 10.14 -10.83 16.67
N LEU A 78 9.83 -11.68 17.63
CA LEU A 78 9.39 -13.06 17.38
C LEU A 78 8.11 -13.10 16.53
N GLY A 79 7.14 -12.25 16.84
CA GLY A 79 5.86 -12.23 16.13
C GLY A 79 6.04 -11.94 14.64
N ILE A 80 6.84 -10.94 14.27
CA ILE A 80 7.05 -10.60 12.86
C ILE A 80 7.94 -11.62 12.16
N THR A 81 9.02 -12.07 12.79
CA THR A 81 9.93 -13.06 12.17
C THR A 81 9.23 -14.38 11.94
N TRP A 82 8.40 -14.83 12.88
CA TRP A 82 7.55 -16.01 12.70
C TRP A 82 6.59 -15.87 11.52
N GLN A 83 5.93 -14.72 11.39
CA GLN A 83 5.01 -14.45 10.28
C GLN A 83 5.74 -14.44 8.94
N LEU A 84 6.91 -13.81 8.84
CA LEU A 84 7.72 -13.79 7.64
C LEU A 84 8.27 -15.17 7.28
N GLN A 85 8.72 -15.95 8.27
CA GLN A 85 9.20 -17.31 8.05
C GLN A 85 8.09 -18.22 7.51
N HIS A 86 6.85 -18.01 7.96
CA HIS A 86 5.70 -18.74 7.43
C HIS A 86 5.40 -18.42 5.96
N ALA A 87 5.81 -17.24 5.47
CA ALA A 87 5.70 -16.87 4.06
C ALA A 87 6.83 -17.47 3.19
N VAL A 88 7.94 -17.89 3.79
CA VAL A 88 9.05 -18.52 3.06
C VAL A 88 8.68 -19.97 2.72
N TYR A 89 8.73 -20.30 1.43
CA TYR A 89 8.52 -21.66 0.94
C TYR A 89 9.33 -21.89 -0.34
N SER A 90 9.96 -23.06 -0.47
CA SER A 90 10.68 -23.49 -1.67
C SER A 90 9.74 -24.23 -2.61
N PHE A 91 9.38 -23.61 -3.71
CA PHE A 91 8.56 -24.21 -4.75
C PHE A 91 9.44 -24.98 -5.73
N PRO A 92 8.94 -26.09 -6.35
CA PRO A 92 9.61 -26.74 -7.47
C PRO A 92 9.80 -25.78 -8.64
N GLU A 93 10.91 -25.92 -9.36
CA GLU A 93 11.20 -25.12 -10.56
C GLU A 93 10.36 -25.56 -11.76
N GLU A 94 9.91 -26.80 -11.76
CA GLU A 94 9.07 -27.40 -12.79
C GLU A 94 7.59 -27.09 -12.61
N GLU A 95 6.86 -27.19 -13.70
CA GLU A 95 5.40 -27.07 -13.69
C GLU A 95 4.79 -28.24 -12.90
N THR A 96 4.05 -27.92 -11.85
CA THR A 96 3.52 -28.90 -10.92
C THR A 96 2.01 -28.70 -10.74
N VAL A 97 1.32 -29.78 -10.42
CA VAL A 97 -0.14 -29.73 -10.18
C VAL A 97 -0.42 -29.38 -8.74
N TYR A 98 -1.29 -28.38 -8.54
CA TYR A 98 -1.73 -27.92 -7.21
C TYR A 98 -3.24 -27.97 -7.09
N ARG A 99 -3.73 -28.38 -5.91
CA ARG A 99 -5.11 -28.18 -5.50
C ARG A 99 -5.19 -26.89 -4.70
N VAL A 100 -6.00 -25.95 -5.15
CA VAL A 100 -6.07 -24.60 -4.60
C VAL A 100 -7.50 -24.19 -4.27
N LEU A 101 -7.66 -23.42 -3.19
CA LEU A 101 -8.92 -22.81 -2.78
C LEU A 101 -8.86 -21.32 -3.06
N ILE A 102 -9.81 -20.77 -3.80
CA ILE A 102 -9.91 -19.33 -4.02
C ILE A 102 -10.39 -18.66 -2.73
N THR A 103 -9.55 -17.80 -2.15
CA THR A 103 -9.88 -17.10 -0.89
C THR A 103 -10.65 -15.80 -1.14
N ASP A 104 -10.35 -15.07 -2.20
CA ASP A 104 -11.02 -13.82 -2.57
C ASP A 104 -11.56 -13.89 -4.00
N ALA A 105 -12.60 -13.11 -4.30
CA ALA A 105 -13.17 -13.07 -5.65
C ALA A 105 -12.12 -12.64 -6.68
N PRO A 106 -12.07 -13.29 -7.87
CA PRO A 106 -11.15 -12.93 -8.95
C PRO A 106 -11.28 -11.46 -9.34
N GLN A 107 -10.15 -10.76 -9.43
CA GLN A 107 -10.08 -9.36 -9.82
C GLN A 107 -9.59 -9.24 -11.25
N ALA A 108 -10.39 -8.62 -12.13
CA ALA A 108 -10.00 -8.37 -13.52
C ALA A 108 -8.81 -7.40 -13.58
N LYS A 109 -7.80 -7.75 -14.39
CA LYS A 109 -6.66 -6.92 -14.80
C LYS A 109 -6.67 -6.80 -16.31
N GLU A 110 -5.78 -6.00 -16.89
CA GLU A 110 -5.75 -5.77 -18.35
C GLU A 110 -5.78 -7.06 -19.20
N HIS A 111 -5.03 -8.10 -18.82
CA HIS A 111 -4.90 -9.36 -19.58
C HIS A 111 -5.11 -10.62 -18.74
N THR A 112 -5.35 -10.50 -17.43
CA THR A 112 -5.45 -11.63 -16.51
C THR A 112 -6.48 -11.36 -15.41
N TYR A 113 -6.88 -12.42 -14.71
CA TYR A 113 -7.58 -12.32 -13.43
C TYR A 113 -6.63 -12.64 -12.30
N LEU A 114 -6.49 -11.71 -11.36
CA LEU A 114 -5.74 -11.92 -10.13
C LEU A 114 -6.62 -12.64 -9.12
N CYS A 115 -6.17 -13.83 -8.68
CA CYS A 115 -6.83 -14.64 -7.67
C CYS A 115 -5.88 -14.85 -6.49
N GLN A 116 -6.33 -14.49 -5.29
CA GLN A 116 -5.64 -14.92 -4.08
C GLN A 116 -6.15 -16.33 -3.72
N THR A 117 -5.23 -17.26 -3.51
CA THR A 117 -5.54 -18.67 -3.31
C THR A 117 -4.79 -19.24 -2.13
N LEU A 118 -5.40 -20.24 -1.48
CA LEU A 118 -4.75 -21.10 -0.52
C LEU A 118 -4.38 -22.42 -1.22
N LEU A 119 -3.10 -22.72 -1.31
CA LEU A 119 -2.58 -23.98 -1.82
C LEU A 119 -2.83 -25.05 -0.73
N LYS A 120 -3.64 -26.06 -1.03
CA LYS A 120 -3.96 -27.15 -0.09
C LYS A 120 -3.03 -28.35 -0.28
N GLU A 121 -2.80 -28.73 -1.53
CA GLU A 121 -2.03 -29.93 -1.88
C GLU A 121 -1.15 -29.66 -3.10
N ARG A 122 0.05 -30.23 -3.11
CA ARG A 122 0.91 -30.39 -4.27
C ARG A 122 0.89 -31.82 -4.72
N ARG A 123 0.72 -32.06 -6.01
CA ARG A 123 0.80 -33.38 -6.63
C ARG A 123 1.95 -33.40 -7.63
N ASP A 124 2.91 -34.26 -7.38
CA ASP A 124 3.99 -34.56 -8.31
C ASP A 124 4.02 -36.08 -8.61
N THR A 125 4.98 -36.50 -9.41
CA THR A 125 5.15 -37.92 -9.79
C THR A 125 5.42 -38.83 -8.60
N ALA A 126 5.90 -38.28 -7.47
CA ALA A 126 6.26 -39.02 -6.27
C ALA A 126 5.10 -39.13 -5.26
N GLY A 127 4.04 -38.30 -5.39
CA GLY A 127 2.87 -38.37 -4.52
C GLY A 127 2.13 -37.05 -4.31
N THR A 128 1.23 -37.05 -3.32
CA THR A 128 0.47 -35.86 -2.91
C THR A 128 0.97 -35.38 -1.55
N TYR A 129 1.35 -34.12 -1.48
CA TYR A 129 1.90 -33.47 -0.29
C TYR A 129 1.00 -32.33 0.16
N PRO A 130 0.60 -32.28 1.43
CA PRO A 130 -0.17 -31.15 1.94
C PRO A 130 0.71 -29.89 2.00
N ILE A 131 0.17 -28.77 1.50
CA ILE A 131 0.82 -27.45 1.56
C ILE A 131 -0.23 -26.45 2.01
N GLU A 132 -0.06 -25.85 3.16
CA GLU A 132 -0.93 -24.75 3.60
C GLU A 132 -0.23 -23.40 3.38
N ARG A 133 -0.23 -22.90 2.14
CA ARG A 133 0.44 -21.65 1.77
C ARG A 133 -0.46 -20.77 0.91
N THR A 134 -0.41 -19.46 1.14
CA THR A 134 -1.14 -18.49 0.30
C THR A 134 -0.31 -18.11 -0.91
N ALA A 135 -0.94 -18.10 -2.10
CA ALA A 135 -0.32 -17.69 -3.34
C ALA A 135 -1.24 -16.72 -4.11
N ILE A 136 -0.63 -15.86 -4.93
CA ILE A 136 -1.34 -15.06 -5.92
C ILE A 136 -1.20 -15.75 -7.28
N LEU A 137 -2.34 -16.09 -7.88
CA LEU A 137 -2.39 -16.67 -9.21
C LEU A 137 -2.96 -15.68 -10.21
N TYR A 138 -2.28 -15.56 -11.34
CA TYR A 138 -2.72 -14.77 -12.49
C TYR A 138 -3.29 -15.74 -13.52
N LEU A 139 -4.61 -15.86 -13.56
CA LEU A 139 -5.34 -16.69 -14.52
C LEU A 139 -5.47 -15.92 -15.84
N GLN A 140 -5.15 -16.54 -16.96
CA GLN A 140 -5.38 -15.95 -18.28
C GLN A 140 -6.87 -15.64 -18.45
N GLN A 141 -7.20 -14.53 -19.13
CA GLN A 141 -8.59 -14.16 -19.38
C GLN A 141 -9.29 -15.23 -20.22
N ASP A 142 -10.33 -15.82 -19.65
CA ASP A 142 -11.22 -16.79 -20.27
C ASP A 142 -12.63 -16.58 -19.75
N SER A 143 -13.63 -16.90 -20.55
CA SER A 143 -15.05 -16.83 -20.17
C SER A 143 -15.38 -17.70 -18.94
N ALA A 144 -14.64 -18.79 -18.73
CA ALA A 144 -14.80 -19.67 -17.58
C ALA A 144 -14.33 -19.02 -16.26
N VAL A 145 -13.29 -18.18 -16.29
CA VAL A 145 -12.72 -17.52 -15.09
C VAL A 145 -13.72 -16.52 -14.48
N THR A 146 -14.57 -15.89 -15.31
CA THR A 146 -15.60 -14.94 -14.83
C THR A 146 -16.64 -15.60 -13.94
N ARG A 147 -16.81 -16.92 -14.02
CA ARG A 147 -17.76 -17.70 -13.21
C ARG A 147 -17.18 -18.15 -11.87
N LEU A 148 -15.87 -18.00 -11.68
CA LEU A 148 -15.20 -18.40 -10.44
C LEU A 148 -15.61 -17.48 -9.28
N LYS A 149 -15.71 -18.07 -8.10
CA LYS A 149 -16.14 -17.39 -6.87
C LYS A 149 -15.15 -17.72 -5.74
N SER A 150 -15.13 -16.85 -4.72
CA SER A 150 -14.49 -17.19 -3.45
C SER A 150 -15.12 -18.46 -2.89
N GLY A 151 -14.28 -19.41 -2.43
CA GLY A 151 -14.67 -20.73 -1.95
C GLY A 151 -14.60 -21.83 -3.02
N ASP A 152 -14.39 -21.50 -4.30
CA ASP A 152 -14.21 -22.53 -5.34
C ASP A 152 -12.84 -23.22 -5.19
N GLU A 153 -12.84 -24.53 -5.35
CA GLU A 153 -11.62 -25.34 -5.42
C GLU A 153 -11.23 -25.60 -6.86
N LEU A 154 -9.96 -25.37 -7.16
CA LEU A 154 -9.38 -25.59 -8.49
C LEU A 154 -8.25 -26.61 -8.41
N LEU A 155 -8.12 -27.43 -9.44
CA LEU A 155 -6.91 -28.14 -9.76
C LEU A 155 -6.19 -27.36 -10.87
N ILE A 156 -4.96 -26.91 -10.60
CA ILE A 156 -4.19 -26.12 -11.53
C ILE A 156 -2.86 -26.76 -11.85
N SER A 157 -2.38 -26.63 -13.08
CA SER A 157 -1.00 -26.93 -13.45
C SER A 157 -0.27 -25.62 -13.70
N ALA A 158 0.72 -25.31 -12.86
CA ALA A 158 1.45 -24.05 -12.95
C ALA A 158 2.84 -24.13 -12.33
N ARG A 159 3.76 -23.28 -12.80
CA ARG A 159 5.02 -22.97 -12.12
C ARG A 159 4.74 -21.84 -11.12
N ILE A 160 4.86 -22.13 -9.84
CA ILE A 160 4.75 -21.15 -8.76
C ILE A 160 6.16 -20.81 -8.29
N SER A 161 6.47 -19.53 -8.16
CA SER A 161 7.77 -19.06 -7.69
C SER A 161 7.59 -18.09 -6.51
N PRO A 162 8.59 -18.00 -5.61
CA PRO A 162 8.57 -16.95 -4.58
C PRO A 162 8.45 -15.56 -5.24
N PRO A 163 7.80 -14.60 -4.56
CA PRO A 163 7.74 -13.24 -5.07
C PRO A 163 9.14 -12.66 -5.27
N LEU A 164 9.37 -12.05 -6.43
CA LEU A 164 10.62 -11.39 -6.78
C LEU A 164 10.39 -9.93 -7.16
N ASN A 165 11.36 -9.08 -6.87
CA ASN A 165 11.40 -7.70 -7.33
C ASN A 165 12.09 -7.63 -8.69
N ASN A 166 11.75 -6.65 -9.52
CA ASN A 166 12.45 -6.44 -10.79
C ASN A 166 13.82 -5.75 -10.60
N ARG A 167 14.15 -5.29 -9.39
CA ARG A 167 15.40 -4.61 -9.04
C ARG A 167 15.65 -3.35 -9.87
N ASN A 168 14.59 -2.60 -10.18
CA ASN A 168 14.76 -1.24 -10.69
C ASN A 168 15.18 -0.28 -9.57
N PHE A 169 15.80 0.84 -9.94
CA PHE A 169 16.18 1.89 -8.99
C PHE A 169 14.93 2.44 -8.28
N ASP A 170 15.00 2.61 -6.95
CA ASP A 170 13.92 3.12 -6.10
C ASP A 170 12.57 2.41 -6.28
N GLU A 171 12.60 1.18 -6.76
CA GLU A 171 11.40 0.36 -6.93
C GLU A 171 10.82 -0.02 -5.56
N PHE A 172 9.48 -0.05 -5.49
CA PHE A 172 8.80 -0.55 -4.31
C PHE A 172 9.11 -2.03 -4.09
N ASP A 173 9.53 -2.39 -2.89
CA ASP A 173 9.82 -3.79 -2.51
C ASP A 173 8.53 -4.62 -2.44
N TYR A 174 8.07 -5.05 -3.62
CA TYR A 174 6.85 -5.83 -3.78
C TYR A 174 6.97 -7.22 -3.17
N ALA A 175 8.14 -7.84 -3.25
CA ALA A 175 8.38 -9.15 -2.66
C ALA A 175 8.22 -9.11 -1.13
N ARG A 176 8.83 -8.12 -0.47
CA ARG A 176 8.70 -7.92 0.98
C ARG A 176 7.27 -7.59 1.38
N PHE A 177 6.59 -6.76 0.60
CA PHE A 177 5.18 -6.45 0.81
C PHE A 177 4.28 -7.69 0.77
N LEU A 178 4.49 -8.60 -0.19
CA LEU A 178 3.75 -9.85 -0.29
C LEU A 178 4.07 -10.79 0.87
N MET A 179 5.34 -10.92 1.25
CA MET A 179 5.75 -11.72 2.41
C MET A 179 5.08 -11.23 3.70
N ARG A 180 5.03 -9.91 3.93
CA ARG A 180 4.31 -9.31 5.07
C ARG A 180 2.81 -9.64 5.07
N LYS A 181 2.22 -9.85 3.89
CA LYS A 181 0.85 -10.33 3.72
C LYS A 181 0.68 -11.85 3.86
N GLY A 182 1.75 -12.58 4.14
CA GLY A 182 1.75 -14.03 4.24
C GLY A 182 1.64 -14.75 2.90
N ILE A 183 1.97 -14.07 1.78
CA ILE A 183 1.93 -14.65 0.45
C ILE A 183 3.30 -15.28 0.15
N SER A 184 3.30 -16.60 -0.05
CA SER A 184 4.50 -17.41 -0.26
C SER A 184 4.91 -17.51 -1.73
N GLY A 185 3.95 -17.36 -2.67
CA GLY A 185 4.25 -17.56 -4.08
C GLY A 185 3.36 -16.77 -5.01
N THR A 186 3.85 -16.63 -6.25
CA THR A 186 3.11 -16.07 -7.39
C THR A 186 3.23 -17.01 -8.58
N GLY A 187 2.14 -17.18 -9.34
CA GLY A 187 2.14 -18.08 -10.50
C GLY A 187 1.21 -17.57 -11.59
N TYR A 188 1.52 -17.93 -12.84
CA TYR A 188 0.68 -17.70 -14.00
C TYR A 188 0.03 -19.01 -14.41
N VAL A 189 -1.27 -18.99 -14.69
CA VAL A 189 -2.04 -20.16 -15.14
C VAL A 189 -2.65 -19.84 -16.50
N ALA A 190 -2.23 -20.58 -17.52
CA ALA A 190 -2.77 -20.44 -18.87
C ALA A 190 -4.19 -21.00 -18.98
N SER A 191 -4.92 -20.56 -20.00
CA SER A 191 -6.25 -21.12 -20.32
C SER A 191 -6.13 -22.63 -20.59
N GLY A 192 -7.06 -23.43 -20.04
CA GLY A 192 -7.03 -24.89 -20.15
C GLY A 192 -6.11 -25.63 -19.17
N LYS A 193 -5.25 -24.94 -18.40
CA LYS A 193 -4.41 -25.55 -17.36
C LYS A 193 -5.02 -25.52 -15.96
N TRP A 194 -6.32 -25.35 -15.88
CA TRP A 194 -7.06 -25.41 -14.61
C TRP A 194 -8.43 -26.07 -14.82
N THR A 195 -8.90 -26.76 -13.80
CA THR A 195 -10.24 -27.36 -13.75
C THR A 195 -10.87 -27.07 -12.41
N LYS A 196 -12.16 -26.71 -12.43
CA LYS A 196 -12.94 -26.58 -11.20
C LYS A 196 -13.30 -27.94 -10.70
N GLN A 197 -13.05 -28.21 -9.43
CA GLN A 197 -13.52 -29.42 -8.77
C GLN A 197 -14.93 -29.20 -8.23
N ASP A 198 -15.86 -30.07 -8.60
CA ASP A 198 -17.19 -30.16 -8.01
C ASP A 198 -17.05 -30.87 -6.65
N GLY A 199 -16.75 -30.14 -5.61
CA GLY A 199 -16.57 -30.69 -4.30
C GLY A 199 -16.84 -29.68 -3.19
N MET A 200 -17.81 -30.00 -2.37
CA MET A 200 -18.21 -29.31 -1.15
C MET A 200 -18.20 -27.79 -1.29
N ASN A 201 -19.38 -27.24 -1.58
CA ASN A 201 -19.71 -25.87 -1.19
C ASN A 201 -19.45 -25.76 0.33
N ASN A 202 -18.21 -25.61 0.72
CA ASN A 202 -17.92 -25.12 2.05
C ASN A 202 -18.62 -23.76 2.11
N LEU A 203 -19.72 -23.72 2.84
CA LEU A 203 -20.43 -22.49 3.20
C LEU A 203 -19.45 -21.66 4.06
N ASP A 204 -18.38 -21.21 3.41
CA ASP A 204 -17.44 -20.31 4.05
C ASP A 204 -18.20 -19.02 4.28
N LEU A 205 -18.17 -18.58 5.52
CA LEU A 205 -18.78 -17.32 5.93
C LEU A 205 -18.40 -16.17 4.96
N LYS A 206 -17.19 -16.17 4.40
CA LYS A 206 -16.75 -15.21 3.37
C LYS A 206 -17.57 -15.28 2.08
N SER A 207 -17.96 -16.48 1.65
CA SER A 207 -18.80 -16.67 0.45
C SER A 207 -20.21 -16.12 0.69
N ILE A 208 -20.76 -16.30 1.90
CA ILE A 208 -22.05 -15.71 2.30
C ILE A 208 -21.96 -14.18 2.25
N ALA A 209 -20.93 -13.58 2.86
CA ALA A 209 -20.73 -12.12 2.85
C ALA A 209 -20.60 -11.58 1.42
N SER A 210 -19.83 -12.27 0.55
CA SER A 210 -19.68 -11.87 -0.86
C SER A 210 -20.99 -11.97 -1.65
N SER A 211 -21.80 -12.99 -1.37
CA SER A 211 -23.12 -13.16 -1.97
C SER A 211 -24.11 -12.08 -1.52
N CYS A 212 -24.08 -11.73 -0.24
CA CYS A 212 -24.87 -10.61 0.29
C CYS A 212 -24.44 -9.28 -0.36
N ARG A 213 -23.15 -9.03 -0.53
CA ARG A 213 -22.66 -7.82 -1.23
C ARG A 213 -23.15 -7.74 -2.67
N ARG A 214 -23.08 -8.82 -3.43
CA ARG A 214 -23.60 -8.88 -4.81
C ARG A 214 -25.11 -8.61 -4.87
N LYS A 215 -25.88 -9.15 -3.92
CA LYS A 215 -27.33 -8.86 -3.83
C LYS A 215 -27.57 -7.37 -3.55
N MET A 216 -26.75 -6.74 -2.72
CA MET A 216 -26.86 -5.31 -2.44
C MET A 216 -26.55 -4.46 -3.69
N ILE A 217 -25.48 -4.78 -4.43
CA ILE A 217 -25.17 -4.09 -5.70
C ILE A 217 -26.32 -4.25 -6.68
N SER A 218 -26.85 -5.47 -6.82
CA SER A 218 -28.02 -5.74 -7.69
C SER A 218 -29.25 -4.94 -7.24
N LEU A 219 -29.47 -4.75 -5.93
CA LEU A 219 -30.55 -3.90 -5.42
C LEU A 219 -30.33 -2.42 -5.82
N TYR A 220 -29.11 -1.90 -5.68
CA TYR A 220 -28.78 -0.54 -6.10
C TYR A 220 -29.01 -0.33 -7.60
N GLN A 221 -28.59 -1.29 -8.43
CA GLN A 221 -28.85 -1.26 -9.88
C GLN A 221 -30.34 -1.24 -10.19
N LYS A 222 -31.16 -2.04 -9.49
CA LYS A 222 -32.62 -2.04 -9.63
C LYS A 222 -33.26 -0.74 -9.20
N LEU A 223 -32.66 0.01 -8.26
CA LEU A 223 -33.10 1.32 -7.81
C LEU A 223 -32.60 2.45 -8.74
N GLY A 224 -31.96 2.13 -9.88
CA GLY A 224 -31.56 3.08 -10.90
C GLY A 224 -30.20 3.73 -10.70
N PHE A 225 -29.37 3.22 -9.76
CA PHE A 225 -27.98 3.68 -9.64
C PHE A 225 -27.13 3.05 -10.73
N SER A 226 -26.28 3.84 -11.40
CA SER A 226 -25.37 3.40 -12.46
C SER A 226 -24.07 4.23 -12.47
N GLY A 227 -23.05 3.75 -13.18
CA GLY A 227 -21.79 4.48 -13.36
C GLY A 227 -21.12 4.92 -12.04
N ASP A 228 -20.67 6.17 -11.99
CA ASP A 228 -19.94 6.72 -10.84
C ASP A 228 -20.77 6.77 -9.55
N GLU A 229 -22.08 6.94 -9.65
CA GLU A 229 -22.98 6.98 -8.49
C GLU A 229 -23.06 5.61 -7.82
N LEU A 230 -23.23 4.53 -8.61
CA LEU A 230 -23.21 3.16 -8.12
C LEU A 230 -21.87 2.82 -7.49
N ALA A 231 -20.77 3.20 -8.16
CA ALA A 231 -19.43 2.95 -7.71
C ALA A 231 -19.14 3.61 -6.37
N VAL A 232 -19.49 4.90 -6.23
CA VAL A 232 -19.26 5.65 -4.99
C VAL A 232 -20.19 5.15 -3.88
N LEU A 233 -21.49 4.91 -4.16
CA LEU A 233 -22.43 4.35 -3.19
C LEU A 233 -21.96 2.98 -2.65
N SER A 234 -21.54 2.10 -3.56
CA SER A 234 -21.03 0.77 -3.20
C SER A 234 -19.76 0.86 -2.35
N ALA A 235 -18.84 1.77 -2.69
CA ALA A 235 -17.63 2.01 -1.91
C ALA A 235 -17.94 2.53 -0.50
N LEU A 236 -18.92 3.45 -0.36
CA LEU A 236 -19.29 4.08 0.91
C LEU A 236 -20.07 3.15 1.84
N THR A 237 -20.94 2.27 1.30
CA THR A 237 -21.87 1.47 2.12
C THR A 237 -21.38 0.04 2.37
N ILE A 238 -20.84 -0.62 1.35
CA ILE A 238 -20.42 -2.02 1.42
C ILE A 238 -18.92 -2.24 1.23
N GLY A 239 -18.16 -1.17 0.94
CA GLY A 239 -16.72 -1.23 0.76
C GLY A 239 -16.25 -1.84 -0.56
N ASP A 240 -17.16 -2.01 -1.52
CA ASP A 240 -16.83 -2.53 -2.85
C ASP A 240 -16.28 -1.40 -3.73
N LYS A 241 -15.07 -1.63 -4.28
CA LYS A 241 -14.33 -0.68 -5.12
C LYS A 241 -14.15 -1.15 -6.55
N THR A 242 -14.79 -2.26 -6.92
CA THR A 242 -14.59 -2.90 -8.22
C THR A 242 -15.09 -2.02 -9.36
N GLU A 243 -16.18 -1.28 -9.13
CA GLU A 243 -16.79 -0.38 -10.13
C GLU A 243 -16.15 1.02 -10.16
N LEU A 244 -15.20 1.34 -9.28
CA LEU A 244 -14.57 2.65 -9.27
C LEU A 244 -13.62 2.82 -10.45
N SER A 245 -13.95 3.73 -11.36
CA SER A 245 -13.08 4.13 -12.47
C SER A 245 -11.80 4.83 -11.99
N ASP A 246 -10.73 4.75 -12.79
CA ASP A 246 -9.48 5.42 -12.46
C ASP A 246 -9.65 6.95 -12.43
N SER A 247 -10.56 7.51 -13.25
CA SER A 247 -10.88 8.93 -13.25
C SER A 247 -11.50 9.38 -11.92
N VAL A 248 -12.47 8.63 -11.38
CA VAL A 248 -13.06 8.94 -10.06
C VAL A 248 -12.01 8.84 -8.95
N ARG A 249 -11.17 7.80 -8.98
CA ARG A 249 -10.08 7.66 -7.98
C ARG A 249 -9.12 8.83 -8.03
N GLU A 250 -8.76 9.30 -9.22
CA GLU A 250 -7.87 10.44 -9.41
C GLU A 250 -8.51 11.74 -8.91
N SER A 251 -9.77 12.04 -9.30
CA SER A 251 -10.49 13.22 -8.82
C SER A 251 -10.55 13.31 -7.31
N TYR A 252 -10.90 12.19 -6.64
CA TYR A 252 -10.91 12.13 -5.18
C TYR A 252 -9.51 12.22 -4.56
N SER A 253 -8.48 11.75 -5.27
CA SER A 253 -7.09 11.85 -4.83
C SER A 253 -6.60 13.28 -4.85
N VAL A 254 -6.79 13.99 -5.97
CA VAL A 254 -6.41 15.39 -6.14
C VAL A 254 -7.14 16.30 -5.15
N ALA A 255 -8.45 16.08 -4.96
CA ALA A 255 -9.24 16.81 -3.98
C ALA A 255 -8.88 16.49 -2.51
N GLY A 256 -8.06 15.47 -2.22
CA GLY A 256 -7.70 15.06 -0.85
C GLY A 256 -8.76 14.21 -0.14
N ALA A 257 -9.69 13.63 -0.90
CA ALA A 257 -10.82 12.85 -0.41
C ALA A 257 -10.67 11.33 -0.64
N SER A 258 -9.50 10.83 -1.05
CA SER A 258 -9.28 9.38 -1.31
C SER A 258 -9.63 8.49 -0.13
N HIS A 259 -9.44 8.98 1.10
CA HIS A 259 -9.74 8.24 2.33
C HIS A 259 -11.24 7.95 2.50
N ILE A 260 -12.09 8.64 1.76
CA ILE A 260 -13.55 8.53 1.78
C ILE A 260 -14.02 7.36 0.90
N LEU A 261 -13.37 7.12 -0.25
CA LEU A 261 -13.65 5.97 -1.13
C LEU A 261 -13.28 4.62 -0.49
N ALA A 262 -12.68 4.64 0.69
CA ALA A 262 -12.49 3.46 1.50
C ALA A 262 -13.37 3.56 2.74
N LEU A 263 -14.01 2.46 3.15
CA LEU A 263 -14.67 2.42 4.44
C LEU A 263 -13.67 2.85 5.53
N SER A 264 -13.92 4.00 6.12
CA SER A 264 -13.01 4.66 7.06
C SER A 264 -13.55 4.63 8.49
N GLY A 265 -12.71 5.06 9.43
CA GLY A 265 -13.13 5.27 10.82
C GLY A 265 -14.34 6.19 10.98
N LEU A 266 -14.50 7.16 10.08
CA LEU A 266 -15.68 8.03 10.06
C LEU A 266 -16.97 7.23 9.81
N HIS A 267 -16.99 6.34 8.79
CA HIS A 267 -18.14 5.52 8.46
C HIS A 267 -18.55 4.61 9.62
N ILE A 268 -17.56 3.94 10.23
CA ILE A 268 -17.81 3.09 11.41
C ILE A 268 -18.25 3.93 12.61
N GLY A 269 -17.71 5.13 12.77
CA GLY A 269 -18.11 6.07 13.82
C GLY A 269 -19.55 6.55 13.67
N LEU A 270 -19.98 6.83 12.44
CA LEU A 270 -21.37 7.17 12.14
C LEU A 270 -22.32 6.00 12.41
N LEU A 271 -21.94 4.79 11.98
CA LEU A 271 -22.68 3.56 12.27
C LEU A 271 -22.76 3.29 13.79
N TYR A 272 -21.61 3.40 14.47
CA TYR A 272 -21.57 3.27 15.95
C TYR A 272 -22.50 4.25 16.63
N THR A 273 -22.48 5.51 16.21
CA THR A 273 -23.32 6.57 16.79
C THR A 273 -24.81 6.30 16.58
N LEU A 274 -25.18 5.86 15.36
CA LEU A 274 -26.54 5.47 15.02
C LEU A 274 -27.02 4.30 15.89
N LEU A 275 -26.24 3.22 15.94
CA LEU A 275 -26.57 2.04 16.76
C LEU A 275 -26.61 2.36 18.26
N PHE A 276 -25.67 3.18 18.74
CA PHE A 276 -25.65 3.63 20.12
C PHE A 276 -26.91 4.39 20.49
N PHE A 277 -27.40 5.25 19.57
CA PHE A 277 -28.62 6.01 19.75
C PHE A 277 -29.87 5.10 19.75
N ILE A 278 -29.97 4.17 18.79
CA ILE A 278 -31.07 3.21 18.69
C ILE A 278 -31.15 2.32 19.94
N LEU A 279 -30.00 1.86 20.43
CA LEU A 279 -29.91 0.96 21.59
C LEU A 279 -29.92 1.71 22.94
N LYS A 280 -29.97 3.05 22.93
CA LYS A 280 -30.00 3.87 24.17
C LYS A 280 -31.11 3.52 25.15
N PRO A 281 -32.33 3.18 24.72
CA PRO A 281 -33.41 2.79 25.65
C PRO A 281 -33.06 1.56 26.50
N ILE A 282 -32.27 0.60 25.96
CA ILE A 282 -31.85 -0.60 26.68
C ILE A 282 -30.97 -0.24 27.88
N ALA A 283 -30.09 0.76 27.72
CA ALA A 283 -29.18 1.19 28.78
C ALA A 283 -29.88 1.89 29.96
N ARG A 284 -31.10 2.35 29.76
CA ARG A 284 -31.91 2.96 30.85
C ARG A 284 -32.33 1.94 31.94
N ARG A 285 -32.17 0.63 31.64
CA ARG A 285 -32.48 -0.46 32.59
C ARG A 285 -31.32 -0.74 33.58
N GLY A 286 -30.45 0.24 33.85
CA GLY A 286 -29.36 0.12 34.81
C GLY A 286 -28.07 -0.49 34.24
N ASN A 287 -27.22 -1.04 35.11
CA ASN A 287 -25.92 -1.58 34.71
C ASN A 287 -26.03 -2.78 33.75
N ILE A 288 -26.99 -3.68 33.97
CA ILE A 288 -27.26 -4.81 33.09
C ILE A 288 -27.65 -4.33 31.69
N GLY A 289 -28.55 -3.35 31.60
CA GLY A 289 -28.95 -2.76 30.32
C GLY A 289 -27.77 -2.10 29.57
N ARG A 290 -26.82 -1.50 30.28
CA ARG A 290 -25.59 -0.95 29.70
C ARG A 290 -24.69 -2.04 29.10
N VAL A 291 -24.51 -3.15 29.85
CA VAL A 291 -23.76 -4.30 29.38
C VAL A 291 -24.39 -4.89 28.12
N ILE A 292 -25.73 -5.14 28.16
CA ILE A 292 -26.46 -5.67 27.00
C ILE A 292 -26.31 -4.78 25.78
N ARG A 293 -26.47 -3.44 25.94
CA ARG A 293 -26.26 -2.48 24.85
C ARG A 293 -24.86 -2.62 24.24
N SER A 294 -23.82 -2.63 25.07
CA SER A 294 -22.44 -2.69 24.60
C SER A 294 -22.13 -4.02 23.91
N VAL A 295 -22.65 -5.14 24.41
CA VAL A 295 -22.53 -6.46 23.75
C VAL A 295 -23.24 -6.45 22.39
N LEU A 296 -24.46 -5.91 22.30
CA LEU A 296 -25.16 -5.79 21.03
C LEU A 296 -24.41 -4.90 20.03
N LEU A 297 -23.85 -3.77 20.50
CA LEU A 297 -23.00 -2.91 19.68
C LEU A 297 -21.80 -3.69 19.11
N LEU A 298 -21.11 -4.46 19.96
CA LEU A 298 -19.98 -5.30 19.51
C LEU A 298 -20.42 -6.28 18.43
N ILE A 299 -21.48 -7.03 18.66
CA ILE A 299 -21.99 -8.02 17.71
C ILE A 299 -22.34 -7.36 16.37
N LEU A 300 -23.06 -6.23 16.39
CA LEU A 300 -23.49 -5.54 15.18
C LEU A 300 -22.31 -4.93 14.41
N LEU A 301 -21.32 -4.35 15.10
CA LEU A 301 -20.11 -3.82 14.46
C LEU A 301 -19.26 -4.91 13.80
N TRP A 302 -19.07 -6.03 14.47
CA TRP A 302 -18.33 -7.16 13.91
C TRP A 302 -19.10 -7.86 12.78
N ALA A 303 -20.44 -7.95 12.89
CA ALA A 303 -21.30 -8.43 11.80
C ALA A 303 -21.16 -7.52 10.56
N PHE A 304 -21.12 -6.20 10.75
CA PHE A 304 -20.86 -5.24 9.67
C PHE A 304 -19.45 -5.39 9.09
N ALA A 305 -18.42 -5.53 9.94
CA ALA A 305 -17.06 -5.78 9.48
C ALA A 305 -16.96 -7.05 8.63
N PHE A 306 -17.65 -8.08 9.05
CA PHE A 306 -17.73 -9.35 8.34
C PHE A 306 -18.44 -9.18 6.99
N PHE A 307 -19.60 -8.50 7.00
CA PHE A 307 -20.37 -8.20 5.80
C PHE A 307 -19.53 -7.43 4.76
N THR A 308 -18.72 -6.45 5.19
CA THR A 308 -17.85 -5.66 4.31
C THR A 308 -16.56 -6.38 3.90
N GLY A 309 -16.38 -7.66 4.29
CA GLY A 309 -15.26 -8.51 3.89
C GLY A 309 -14.00 -8.34 4.73
N LEU A 310 -14.15 -7.88 6.01
CA LEU A 310 -13.04 -7.73 6.96
C LEU A 310 -11.88 -6.90 6.40
N SER A 311 -12.20 -5.87 5.60
CA SER A 311 -11.15 -5.00 5.07
C SER A 311 -10.29 -4.42 6.21
N PRO A 312 -8.96 -4.27 6.04
CA PRO A 312 -8.08 -3.82 7.13
C PRO A 312 -8.51 -2.51 7.77
N SER A 313 -9.07 -1.58 7.00
CA SER A 313 -9.57 -0.30 7.50
C SER A 313 -10.78 -0.46 8.42
N VAL A 314 -11.73 -1.34 8.04
CA VAL A 314 -12.92 -1.62 8.84
C VAL A 314 -12.54 -2.34 10.12
N VAL A 315 -11.70 -3.40 10.03
CA VAL A 315 -11.23 -4.15 11.21
C VAL A 315 -10.57 -3.22 12.23
N ARG A 316 -9.70 -2.30 11.79
CA ARG A 316 -9.08 -1.30 12.68
C ARG A 316 -10.12 -0.45 13.39
N SER A 317 -11.06 0.10 12.64
CA SER A 317 -12.08 0.99 13.20
C SER A 317 -13.00 0.25 14.15
N VAL A 318 -13.46 -0.94 13.78
CA VAL A 318 -14.30 -1.79 14.64
C VAL A 318 -13.54 -2.18 15.91
N SER A 319 -12.26 -2.52 15.83
CA SER A 319 -11.44 -2.82 17.01
C SER A 319 -11.34 -1.62 17.97
N MET A 320 -11.10 -0.41 17.42
CA MET A 320 -11.09 0.82 18.23
C MET A 320 -12.44 1.09 18.90
N PHE A 321 -13.55 0.98 18.15
CA PHE A 321 -14.89 1.17 18.70
C PHE A 321 -15.30 0.04 19.65
N SER A 322 -14.75 -1.17 19.49
CA SER A 322 -14.94 -2.28 20.44
C SER A 322 -14.34 -1.94 21.80
N ILE A 323 -13.13 -1.41 21.83
CA ILE A 323 -12.52 -0.97 23.10
C ILE A 323 -13.31 0.18 23.73
N LEU A 324 -13.85 1.06 22.89
CA LEU A 324 -14.74 2.13 23.34
C LEU A 324 -16.01 1.58 24.02
N ALA A 325 -16.69 0.62 23.38
CA ALA A 325 -17.86 -0.04 23.92
C ALA A 325 -17.54 -0.82 25.21
N MET A 326 -16.38 -1.48 25.27
CA MET A 326 -15.92 -2.16 26.49
C MET A 326 -15.63 -1.17 27.63
N ALA A 327 -15.04 -0.01 27.33
CA ALA A 327 -14.81 1.04 28.34
C ALA A 327 -16.15 1.58 28.90
N ASP A 328 -17.16 1.72 28.05
CA ASP A 328 -18.51 2.13 28.46
C ASP A 328 -19.18 1.07 29.36
N MET A 329 -18.96 -0.24 29.12
CA MET A 329 -19.43 -1.31 30.02
C MET A 329 -18.92 -1.12 31.46
N VAL A 330 -17.65 -0.74 31.59
CA VAL A 330 -16.98 -0.55 32.90
C VAL A 330 -17.23 0.86 33.48
N GLY A 331 -17.99 1.71 32.77
CA GLY A 331 -18.29 3.09 33.21
C GLY A 331 -17.08 4.03 33.20
N ARG A 332 -16.03 3.71 32.42
CA ARG A 332 -14.85 4.56 32.26
C ARG A 332 -15.00 5.49 31.06
N GLN A 333 -14.44 6.70 31.19
CA GLN A 333 -14.40 7.64 30.05
C GLN A 333 -13.50 7.06 28.95
N PRO A 334 -14.05 6.90 27.74
CA PRO A 334 -13.29 6.42 26.59
C PRO A 334 -12.46 7.54 25.96
N LEU A 335 -11.58 7.22 25.02
CA LEU A 335 -10.78 8.14 24.23
C LEU A 335 -9.68 8.89 25.01
N SER A 336 -8.76 8.10 25.55
CA SER A 336 -7.44 8.59 25.89
C SER A 336 -6.40 8.04 24.90
N LEU A 337 -5.26 8.70 24.81
CA LEU A 337 -4.09 8.17 24.10
C LEU A 337 -3.73 6.74 24.56
N ASN A 338 -4.00 6.43 25.82
CA ASN A 338 -3.77 5.09 26.36
C ASN A 338 -4.73 4.05 25.77
N THR A 339 -5.99 4.41 25.52
CA THR A 339 -6.96 3.53 24.85
C THR A 339 -6.58 3.30 23.38
N LEU A 340 -6.10 4.35 22.70
CA LEU A 340 -5.57 4.25 21.34
C LEU A 340 -4.34 3.33 21.29
N ALA A 341 -3.41 3.49 22.23
CA ALA A 341 -2.23 2.65 22.35
C ALA A 341 -2.59 1.19 22.66
N ALA A 342 -3.61 0.95 23.51
CA ALA A 342 -4.11 -0.39 23.79
C ALA A 342 -4.69 -1.06 22.54
N ALA A 343 -5.47 -0.30 21.74
CA ALA A 343 -6.00 -0.80 20.48
C ALA A 343 -4.88 -1.16 19.50
N ALA A 344 -3.89 -0.28 19.33
CA ALA A 344 -2.75 -0.53 18.47
C ALA A 344 -1.94 -1.74 18.92
N TRP A 345 -1.67 -1.84 20.23
CA TRP A 345 -0.92 -2.95 20.78
C TRP A 345 -1.65 -4.29 20.57
N LEU A 346 -2.96 -4.35 20.83
CA LEU A 346 -3.76 -5.56 20.62
C LEU A 346 -3.76 -5.98 19.13
N MET A 347 -3.89 -5.03 18.23
CA MET A 347 -3.89 -5.30 16.79
C MET A 347 -2.52 -5.80 16.32
N LEU A 348 -1.42 -5.17 16.76
CA LEU A 348 -0.07 -5.60 16.42
C LEU A 348 0.33 -6.90 17.12
N PHE A 349 -0.32 -7.25 18.23
CA PHE A 349 -0.17 -8.57 18.84
C PHE A 349 -0.81 -9.66 17.98
N CYS A 350 -1.99 -9.40 17.40
CA CYS A 350 -2.65 -10.34 16.49
C CYS A 350 -1.95 -10.46 15.12
N ASN A 351 -1.46 -9.35 14.59
CA ASN A 351 -0.76 -9.33 13.30
C ASN A 351 0.31 -8.23 13.30
N PRO A 352 1.58 -8.56 13.61
CA PRO A 352 2.68 -7.59 13.66
C PRO A 352 2.93 -6.88 12.34
N ALA A 353 2.70 -7.52 11.19
CA ALA A 353 2.94 -6.94 9.88
C ALA A 353 2.01 -5.74 9.56
N TRP A 354 0.90 -5.57 10.29
CA TRP A 354 0.07 -4.37 10.13
C TRP A 354 0.80 -3.08 10.47
N LEU A 355 1.91 -3.14 11.21
CA LEU A 355 2.76 -1.96 11.42
C LEU A 355 3.22 -1.31 10.12
N PHE A 356 3.46 -2.12 9.08
CA PHE A 356 3.91 -1.68 7.76
C PHE A 356 2.76 -1.39 6.79
N ASP A 357 1.50 -1.59 7.21
CA ASP A 357 0.33 -1.21 6.42
C ASP A 357 0.12 0.30 6.48
N VAL A 358 0.14 0.95 5.31
CA VAL A 358 -0.02 2.41 5.18
C VAL A 358 -1.32 2.88 5.82
N GLY A 359 -2.41 2.12 5.63
CA GLY A 359 -3.69 2.44 6.22
C GLY A 359 -3.66 2.37 7.76
N PHE A 360 -2.95 1.40 8.36
CA PHE A 360 -2.75 1.33 9.81
C PHE A 360 -2.03 2.58 10.32
N GLN A 361 -0.91 2.93 9.69
CA GLN A 361 -0.11 4.09 10.08
C GLN A 361 -0.92 5.39 10.00
N LEU A 362 -1.56 5.65 8.86
CA LEU A 362 -2.36 6.87 8.65
C LEU A 362 -3.54 6.95 9.61
N SER A 363 -4.24 5.84 9.87
CA SER A 363 -5.40 5.82 10.76
C SER A 363 -5.03 6.13 12.23
N PHE A 364 -3.98 5.45 12.76
CA PHE A 364 -3.56 5.67 14.14
C PHE A 364 -2.93 7.03 14.34
N LEU A 365 -2.16 7.54 13.37
CA LEU A 365 -1.60 8.90 13.43
C LEU A 365 -2.66 9.98 13.32
N ALA A 366 -3.67 9.81 12.47
CA ALA A 366 -4.79 10.75 12.39
C ALA A 366 -5.50 10.88 13.74
N VAL A 367 -5.87 9.74 14.37
CA VAL A 367 -6.56 9.76 15.67
C VAL A 367 -5.65 10.28 16.76
N ALA A 368 -4.37 9.90 16.81
CA ALA A 368 -3.40 10.42 17.76
C ALA A 368 -3.25 11.94 17.65
N SER A 369 -3.13 12.44 16.43
CA SER A 369 -3.00 13.87 16.15
C SER A 369 -4.27 14.64 16.53
N ILE A 370 -5.45 14.11 16.22
CA ILE A 370 -6.73 14.71 16.67
C ILE A 370 -6.77 14.77 18.20
N LEU A 371 -6.43 13.70 18.91
CA LEU A 371 -6.45 13.68 20.38
C LEU A 371 -5.47 14.68 21.02
N LEU A 372 -4.31 14.92 20.37
CA LEU A 372 -3.27 15.80 20.87
C LEU A 372 -3.47 17.28 20.50
N ILE A 373 -3.87 17.55 19.24
CA ILE A 373 -3.74 18.87 18.64
C ILE A 373 -5.10 19.54 18.39
N GLN A 374 -6.19 18.79 18.27
CA GLN A 374 -7.51 19.37 17.92
C GLN A 374 -7.99 20.41 18.93
N LYS A 375 -7.88 20.15 20.21
CA LYS A 375 -8.31 21.11 21.25
C LYS A 375 -7.57 22.45 21.19
N PRO A 376 -6.21 22.47 21.15
CA PRO A 376 -5.46 23.71 20.93
C PRO A 376 -5.89 24.48 19.69
N ILE A 377 -6.06 23.80 18.54
CA ILE A 377 -6.49 24.44 17.29
C ILE A 377 -7.90 25.02 17.43
N TYR A 378 -8.83 24.27 18.03
CA TYR A 378 -10.21 24.73 18.23
C TYR A 378 -10.28 26.00 19.07
N HIS A 379 -9.42 26.14 20.09
CA HIS A 379 -9.34 27.35 20.93
C HIS A 379 -8.77 28.58 20.20
N LEU A 380 -8.04 28.39 19.10
CA LEU A 380 -7.57 29.48 18.24
C LEU A 380 -8.72 30.02 17.35
N ILE A 381 -9.73 29.19 17.09
CA ILE A 381 -10.87 29.54 16.25
C ILE A 381 -11.99 30.10 17.12
N THR A 382 -12.01 31.43 17.29
CA THR A 382 -13.05 32.12 18.07
C THR A 382 -14.34 32.31 17.26
N VAL A 383 -15.25 31.35 17.31
CA VAL A 383 -16.49 31.40 16.52
C VAL A 383 -17.69 31.41 17.45
N LYS A 384 -18.63 32.35 17.18
CA LYS A 384 -19.88 32.49 17.93
C LYS A 384 -21.03 31.75 17.23
N GLY A 385 -22.00 31.27 17.98
CA GLY A 385 -23.19 30.58 17.48
C GLY A 385 -23.00 29.07 17.26
N ARG A 386 -24.13 28.35 17.09
CA ARG A 386 -24.13 26.86 16.94
C ARG A 386 -23.48 26.39 15.65
N ILE A 387 -23.78 27.05 14.52
CA ILE A 387 -23.24 26.71 13.20
C ILE A 387 -21.74 26.98 13.16
N GLY A 388 -21.31 28.14 13.68
CA GLY A 388 -19.89 28.48 13.76
C GLY A 388 -19.10 27.48 14.60
N LYS A 389 -19.60 27.04 15.75
CA LYS A 389 -18.97 26.02 16.60
C LYS A 389 -18.84 24.67 15.86
N TYR A 390 -19.85 24.29 15.09
CA TYR A 390 -19.80 23.07 14.27
C TYR A 390 -18.73 23.17 13.18
N ILE A 391 -18.72 24.26 12.39
CA ILE A 391 -17.72 24.52 11.36
C ILE A 391 -16.32 24.59 11.96
N GLY A 392 -16.14 25.33 13.06
CA GLY A 392 -14.86 25.40 13.78
C GLY A 392 -14.38 24.04 14.29
N GLY A 393 -15.32 23.19 14.72
CA GLY A 393 -15.05 21.78 15.06
C GLY A 393 -14.54 20.98 13.89
N LEU A 394 -15.21 21.05 12.72
CA LEU A 394 -14.78 20.36 11.50
C LEU A 394 -13.40 20.84 11.02
N ILE A 395 -13.17 22.15 11.01
CA ILE A 395 -11.89 22.74 10.63
C ILE A 395 -10.78 22.23 11.55
N SER A 396 -11.00 22.32 12.88
CA SER A 396 -9.97 21.91 13.85
C SER A 396 -9.64 20.42 13.79
N VAL A 397 -10.63 19.55 13.53
CA VAL A 397 -10.42 18.11 13.34
C VAL A 397 -9.66 17.83 12.02
N SER A 398 -10.08 18.48 10.92
CA SER A 398 -9.45 18.30 9.61
C SER A 398 -7.99 18.75 9.61
N VAL A 399 -7.69 19.90 10.20
CA VAL A 399 -6.31 20.41 10.30
C VAL A 399 -5.47 19.51 11.20
N ALA A 400 -6.00 19.09 12.37
CA ALA A 400 -5.29 18.20 13.27
C ALA A 400 -4.97 16.85 12.63
N ALA A 401 -5.93 16.25 11.92
CA ALA A 401 -5.71 15.01 11.18
C ALA A 401 -4.64 15.18 10.08
N GLN A 402 -4.75 16.28 9.32
CA GLN A 402 -3.81 16.56 8.22
C GLN A 402 -2.38 16.76 8.71
N ILE A 403 -2.17 17.48 9.82
CA ILE A 403 -0.83 17.64 10.44
C ILE A 403 -0.22 16.28 10.77
N GLY A 404 -1.03 15.35 11.30
CA GLY A 404 -0.54 14.02 11.63
C GLY A 404 -0.29 13.11 10.42
N THR A 405 -1.06 13.25 9.37
CA THR A 405 -1.00 12.32 8.22
C THR A 405 -0.19 12.84 7.05
N ALA A 406 -0.07 14.16 6.86
CA ALA A 406 0.58 14.77 5.70
C ALA A 406 2.00 14.25 5.42
N PRO A 407 2.90 14.10 6.42
CA PRO A 407 4.26 13.61 6.13
C PRO A 407 4.26 12.21 5.51
N LEU A 408 3.42 11.30 6.02
CA LEU A 408 3.30 9.95 5.46
C LEU A 408 2.57 9.94 4.12
N VAL A 409 1.55 10.79 3.94
CA VAL A 409 0.83 10.90 2.65
C VAL A 409 1.80 11.38 1.57
N MET A 410 2.60 12.41 1.84
CA MET A 410 3.63 12.89 0.91
C MET A 410 4.67 11.80 0.60
N PHE A 411 5.11 11.05 1.61
CA PHE A 411 6.08 9.98 1.43
C PHE A 411 5.55 8.83 0.58
N TYR A 412 4.35 8.30 0.90
CA TYR A 412 3.82 7.12 0.20
C TYR A 412 3.21 7.43 -1.16
N PHE A 413 2.57 8.60 -1.30
CA PHE A 413 1.82 8.95 -2.51
C PHE A 413 2.48 10.06 -3.32
N SER A 414 3.57 10.67 -2.81
CA SER A 414 4.28 11.78 -3.46
C SER A 414 3.38 12.95 -3.83
N ARG A 415 2.28 13.15 -3.08
CA ARG A 415 1.22 14.14 -3.36
C ARG A 415 0.74 14.81 -2.09
N PHE A 416 0.44 16.11 -2.19
CA PHE A 416 -0.24 16.87 -1.15
C PHE A 416 -1.40 17.65 -1.74
N SER A 417 -2.64 17.39 -1.26
CA SER A 417 -3.81 18.16 -1.67
C SER A 417 -3.85 19.49 -0.91
N VAL A 418 -3.88 20.59 -1.65
CA VAL A 418 -3.89 21.94 -1.05
C VAL A 418 -5.29 22.30 -0.52
N HIS A 419 -6.32 21.90 -1.25
CA HIS A 419 -7.70 22.24 -0.95
C HIS A 419 -8.41 21.24 0.00
N PHE A 420 -7.64 20.37 0.71
CA PHE A 420 -8.18 19.35 1.62
C PHE A 420 -9.18 19.91 2.64
N LEU A 421 -8.96 21.13 3.11
CA LEU A 421 -9.83 21.77 4.13
C LEU A 421 -11.19 22.11 3.55
N LEU A 422 -11.21 22.72 2.35
CA LEU A 422 -12.44 23.02 1.62
C LEU A 422 -13.21 21.74 1.29
N THR A 423 -12.49 20.74 0.80
CA THR A 423 -13.05 19.42 0.48
C THR A 423 -13.69 18.78 1.71
N ASN A 424 -12.98 18.69 2.82
CA ASN A 424 -13.48 18.05 4.03
C ASN A 424 -14.69 18.79 4.63
N LEU A 425 -14.73 20.12 4.54
CA LEU A 425 -15.83 20.92 5.05
C LEU A 425 -17.16 20.62 4.36
N VAL A 426 -17.12 20.28 3.08
CA VAL A 426 -18.32 19.95 2.30
C VAL A 426 -18.56 18.43 2.28
N VAL A 427 -17.54 17.65 1.99
CA VAL A 427 -17.69 16.22 1.74
C VAL A 427 -18.08 15.44 2.99
N ILE A 428 -17.55 15.80 4.19
CA ILE A 428 -17.89 15.10 5.45
C ILE A 428 -19.39 15.21 5.78
N PRO A 429 -20.03 16.40 5.77
CA PRO A 429 -21.48 16.50 5.93
C PRO A 429 -22.28 15.74 4.87
N PHE A 430 -21.90 15.85 3.60
CA PHE A 430 -22.57 15.14 2.49
C PHE A 430 -22.56 13.62 2.72
N ILE A 431 -21.42 13.05 3.03
CA ILE A 431 -21.28 11.61 3.29
C ILE A 431 -22.11 11.19 4.50
N THR A 432 -22.14 12.02 5.54
CA THR A 432 -22.98 11.73 6.72
C THR A 432 -24.44 11.60 6.34
N ILE A 433 -24.96 12.53 5.51
CA ILE A 433 -26.35 12.50 5.03
C ILE A 433 -26.56 11.30 4.10
N ILE A 434 -25.65 11.06 3.13
CA ILE A 434 -25.73 9.94 2.19
C ILE A 434 -25.79 8.60 2.94
N LEU A 435 -24.91 8.39 3.93
CA LEU A 435 -24.86 7.13 4.68
C LEU A 435 -26.16 6.89 5.46
N TYR A 436 -26.67 7.90 6.16
CA TYR A 436 -27.93 7.73 6.88
C TYR A 436 -29.11 7.54 5.93
N ALA A 437 -29.16 8.29 4.82
CA ALA A 437 -30.19 8.12 3.80
C ALA A 437 -30.11 6.72 3.13
N ALA A 438 -28.91 6.20 2.88
CA ALA A 438 -28.73 4.86 2.37
C ALA A 438 -29.20 3.78 3.35
N VAL A 439 -28.96 3.94 4.66
CA VAL A 439 -29.51 3.02 5.69
C VAL A 439 -31.05 3.10 5.69
N ILE A 440 -31.64 4.29 5.63
CA ILE A 440 -33.08 4.45 5.55
C ILE A 440 -33.64 3.81 4.29
N MET A 441 -33.01 4.04 3.12
CA MET A 441 -33.38 3.43 1.84
C MET A 441 -33.42 1.89 1.93
N LEU A 442 -32.44 1.28 2.62
CA LEU A 442 -32.41 -0.16 2.82
C LEU A 442 -33.49 -0.66 3.77
N LEU A 443 -33.78 0.07 4.84
CA LEU A 443 -34.84 -0.26 5.78
C LEU A 443 -36.24 -0.13 5.14
N LEU A 444 -36.39 0.71 4.14
CA LEU A 444 -37.63 0.93 3.41
C LEU A 444 -37.88 -0.10 2.29
N THR A 445 -37.07 -1.17 2.17
CA THR A 445 -37.26 -2.23 1.19
C THR A 445 -38.71 -2.79 1.15
N PRO A 446 -39.45 -2.94 2.26
CA PRO A 446 -40.84 -3.39 2.23
C PRO A 446 -41.82 -2.33 1.69
N LEU A 447 -41.43 -1.06 1.61
CA LEU A 447 -42.23 0.08 1.13
C LEU A 447 -41.64 0.65 -0.17
N SER A 448 -41.80 -0.06 -1.28
CA SER A 448 -41.12 0.19 -2.56
C SER A 448 -41.25 1.63 -3.08
N TRP A 449 -42.43 2.25 -2.96
CA TRP A 449 -42.66 3.61 -3.43
C TRP A 449 -41.82 4.64 -2.65
N LEU A 450 -41.74 4.47 -1.31
CA LEU A 450 -40.96 5.37 -0.46
C LEU A 450 -39.45 5.11 -0.63
N GLN A 451 -39.07 3.85 -0.83
CA GLN A 451 -37.69 3.46 -1.13
C GLN A 451 -37.19 4.16 -2.41
N ILE A 452 -37.99 4.21 -3.47
CA ILE A 452 -37.66 4.88 -4.75
C ILE A 452 -37.46 6.38 -4.53
N VAL A 453 -38.32 7.03 -3.76
CA VAL A 453 -38.20 8.48 -3.46
C VAL A 453 -36.89 8.77 -2.71
N VAL A 454 -36.58 7.95 -1.70
CA VAL A 454 -35.31 8.11 -0.95
C VAL A 454 -34.12 7.80 -1.85
N ALA A 455 -34.20 6.77 -2.71
CA ALA A 455 -33.14 6.43 -3.65
C ALA A 455 -32.83 7.59 -4.60
N GLU A 456 -33.85 8.25 -5.14
CA GLU A 456 -33.68 9.43 -6.01
C GLU A 456 -33.00 10.58 -5.26
N GLY A 457 -33.35 10.78 -3.98
CA GLY A 457 -32.68 11.76 -3.13
C GLY A 457 -31.19 11.42 -2.91
N VAL A 458 -30.86 10.16 -2.64
CA VAL A 458 -29.48 9.68 -2.48
C VAL A 458 -28.70 9.84 -3.80
N LYS A 459 -29.32 9.56 -4.94
CA LYS A 459 -28.71 9.73 -6.26
C LYS A 459 -28.29 11.19 -6.49
N LYS A 460 -29.20 12.15 -6.27
CA LYS A 460 -28.90 13.59 -6.39
C LYS A 460 -27.82 14.07 -5.43
N LEU A 461 -27.77 13.52 -4.22
CA LEU A 461 -26.69 13.83 -3.28
C LEU A 461 -25.33 13.30 -3.78
N LEU A 462 -25.29 12.11 -4.40
CA LEU A 462 -24.08 11.54 -4.98
C LEU A 462 -23.63 12.32 -6.22
N GLU A 463 -24.56 12.70 -7.09
CA GLU A 463 -24.29 13.59 -8.23
C GLU A 463 -23.65 14.91 -7.75
N GLY A 464 -24.27 15.54 -6.76
CA GLY A 464 -23.76 16.78 -6.16
C GLY A 464 -22.37 16.60 -5.52
N LEU A 465 -22.14 15.48 -4.83
CA LEU A 465 -20.85 15.16 -4.24
C LEU A 465 -19.77 14.99 -5.31
N ASN A 466 -20.05 14.18 -6.35
CA ASN A 466 -19.12 13.94 -7.44
C ASN A 466 -18.84 15.22 -8.24
N PHE A 467 -19.86 16.03 -8.50
CA PHE A 467 -19.70 17.34 -9.12
C PHE A 467 -18.77 18.25 -8.31
N PHE A 468 -19.00 18.35 -7.00
CA PHE A 468 -18.17 19.17 -6.11
C PHE A 468 -16.70 18.70 -6.09
N VAL A 469 -16.46 17.39 -6.00
CA VAL A 469 -15.09 16.83 -5.99
C VAL A 469 -14.37 17.12 -7.30
N ARG A 470 -15.04 16.95 -8.46
CA ARG A 470 -14.49 17.31 -9.78
C ARG A 470 -14.26 18.81 -9.93
N TRP A 471 -15.12 19.64 -9.36
CA TRP A 471 -14.92 21.09 -9.34
C TRP A 471 -13.67 21.46 -8.54
N VAL A 472 -13.45 20.85 -7.36
CA VAL A 472 -12.23 21.08 -6.57
C VAL A 472 -10.97 20.63 -7.32
N GLU A 473 -11.04 19.51 -8.04
CA GLU A 473 -9.92 19.01 -8.87
C GLU A 473 -9.49 20.03 -9.93
N GLN A 474 -10.43 20.78 -10.48
CA GLN A 474 -10.17 21.80 -11.52
C GLN A 474 -9.64 23.14 -10.96
N LEU A 475 -9.65 23.34 -9.64
CA LEU A 475 -9.10 24.54 -9.04
C LEU A 475 -7.59 24.61 -9.27
N PRO A 476 -7.03 25.85 -9.42
CA PRO A 476 -5.60 26.01 -9.56
C PRO A 476 -4.86 25.48 -8.33
N TYR A 477 -3.75 24.81 -8.57
CA TYR A 477 -2.95 24.18 -7.50
C TYR A 477 -3.72 23.22 -6.60
N ALA A 478 -4.66 22.45 -7.16
CA ALA A 478 -5.48 21.49 -6.39
C ALA A 478 -4.62 20.48 -5.64
N SER A 479 -3.52 20.04 -6.25
CA SER A 479 -2.51 19.21 -5.60
C SER A 479 -1.09 19.63 -5.99
N ILE A 480 -0.15 19.38 -5.09
CA ILE A 480 1.29 19.44 -5.33
C ILE A 480 1.76 17.99 -5.49
N ASP A 481 2.18 17.64 -6.71
CA ASP A 481 2.63 16.31 -7.07
C ASP A 481 4.16 16.24 -7.19
N GLY A 482 4.69 15.01 -7.18
CA GLY A 482 6.12 14.78 -7.37
C GLY A 482 6.98 15.06 -6.13
N ILE A 483 6.37 15.20 -4.96
CA ILE A 483 7.09 15.41 -3.70
C ILE A 483 7.89 14.13 -3.38
N TRP A 484 9.19 14.30 -3.16
CA TRP A 484 10.08 13.25 -2.65
C TRP A 484 10.51 13.58 -1.23
N LEU A 485 10.32 12.62 -0.31
CA LEU A 485 10.78 12.72 1.08
C LEU A 485 11.58 11.48 1.44
N TYR A 486 12.69 11.67 2.12
CA TYR A 486 13.47 10.56 2.68
C TYR A 486 12.84 10.06 3.99
N GLN A 487 13.04 8.78 4.33
CA GLN A 487 12.52 8.21 5.58
C GLN A 487 13.00 8.95 6.83
N SER A 488 14.25 9.43 6.82
CA SER A 488 14.83 10.23 7.91
C SER A 488 14.15 11.58 8.08
N GLU A 489 13.71 12.21 6.98
CA GLU A 489 13.01 13.50 7.01
C GLU A 489 11.63 13.39 7.65
N ILE A 490 10.92 12.27 7.42
CA ILE A 490 9.62 12.04 8.06
C ILE A 490 9.78 12.08 9.58
N LEU A 491 10.81 11.41 10.12
CA LEU A 491 11.10 11.44 11.54
C LEU A 491 11.40 12.88 12.01
N GLY A 492 12.21 13.61 11.26
CA GLY A 492 12.51 15.02 11.52
C GLY A 492 11.27 15.90 11.54
N ILE A 493 10.37 15.75 10.56
CA ILE A 493 9.10 16.50 10.50
C ILE A 493 8.22 16.20 11.73
N TYR A 494 8.12 14.93 12.17
CA TYR A 494 7.35 14.59 13.38
C TYR A 494 8.00 15.12 14.65
N ILE A 495 9.33 15.17 14.73
CA ILE A 495 10.05 15.80 15.86
C ILE A 495 9.73 17.30 15.88
N VAL A 496 9.84 18.00 14.76
CA VAL A 496 9.49 19.43 14.64
C VAL A 496 8.02 19.67 15.03
N GLY A 497 7.09 18.87 14.53
CA GLY A 497 5.66 18.96 14.86
C GLY A 497 5.40 18.76 16.36
N SER A 498 6.08 17.81 16.97
CA SER A 498 6.00 17.54 18.42
C SER A 498 6.56 18.71 19.24
N LEU A 499 7.71 19.25 18.87
CA LEU A 499 8.33 20.42 19.51
C LEU A 499 7.46 21.67 19.38
N LEU A 500 6.87 21.89 18.20
CA LEU A 500 5.95 22.98 17.94
C LEU A 500 4.69 22.87 18.80
N THR A 501 4.10 21.68 18.87
CA THR A 501 2.94 21.40 19.74
C THR A 501 3.30 21.66 21.20
N TYR A 502 4.46 21.21 21.64
CA TYR A 502 4.95 21.43 22.99
C TYR A 502 5.19 22.92 23.29
N TYR A 503 5.70 23.68 22.31
CA TYR A 503 5.83 25.13 22.42
C TYR A 503 4.47 25.81 22.58
N PHE A 504 3.47 25.48 21.77
CA PHE A 504 2.14 26.06 21.87
C PHE A 504 1.46 25.78 23.22
N MET A 505 1.76 24.61 23.82
CA MET A 505 1.26 24.27 25.16
C MET A 505 1.95 25.04 26.29
N ASN A 506 3.25 25.27 26.22
CA ASN A 506 4.05 25.82 27.30
C ASN A 506 4.51 27.26 27.09
N ARG A 507 4.47 27.76 25.85
CA ARG A 507 4.85 29.13 25.41
C ARG A 507 6.19 29.64 25.98
N ARG A 508 7.17 28.73 26.18
CA ARG A 508 8.53 29.09 26.62
C ARG A 508 9.41 29.39 25.42
N TYR A 509 10.09 30.54 25.41
CA TYR A 509 10.96 30.95 24.30
C TYR A 509 12.06 29.91 23.97
N ARG A 510 12.59 29.21 25.00
CA ARG A 510 13.60 28.14 24.79
C ARG A 510 13.07 27.02 23.90
N ASN A 511 11.81 26.62 24.06
CA ASN A 511 11.19 25.58 23.22
C ASN A 511 11.05 26.06 21.77
N LEU A 512 10.75 27.35 21.56
CA LEU A 512 10.72 27.93 20.23
C LEU A 512 12.11 27.92 19.59
N LEU A 513 13.17 28.31 20.31
CA LEU A 513 14.55 28.27 19.80
C LEU A 513 14.97 26.85 19.43
N ILE A 514 14.64 25.84 20.25
CA ILE A 514 14.91 24.42 19.94
C ILE A 514 14.17 24.01 18.67
N CYS A 515 12.89 24.40 18.54
CA CYS A 515 12.10 24.11 17.35
C CYS A 515 12.70 24.73 16.08
N LEU A 516 13.06 26.03 16.14
CA LEU A 516 13.67 26.72 15.01
C LEU A 516 15.04 26.14 14.64
N PHE A 517 15.85 25.78 15.63
CA PHE A 517 17.13 25.09 15.39
C PHE A 517 16.94 23.73 14.73
N THR A 518 15.94 22.96 15.18
CA THR A 518 15.61 21.66 14.56
C THR A 518 15.11 21.83 13.13
N ILE A 519 14.31 22.87 12.84
CA ILE A 519 13.87 23.19 11.48
C ILE A 519 15.07 23.55 10.60
N LEU A 520 15.99 24.39 11.10
CA LEU A 520 17.20 24.74 10.37
C LEU A 520 18.05 23.50 10.07
N LEU A 521 18.24 22.62 11.05
CA LEU A 521 18.99 21.39 10.90
C LEU A 521 18.33 20.44 9.88
N LEU A 522 17.02 20.31 9.91
CA LEU A 522 16.26 19.54 8.93
C LEU A 522 16.36 20.13 7.54
N GLY A 523 16.27 21.47 7.42
CA GLY A 523 16.41 22.17 6.14
C GLY A 523 17.82 22.04 5.54
N THR A 524 18.87 22.15 6.35
CA THR A 524 20.26 21.92 5.89
C THR A 524 20.47 20.47 5.49
N TYR A 525 19.92 19.52 6.24
CA TYR A 525 19.94 18.09 5.90
C TYR A 525 19.27 17.81 4.56
N HIS A 526 18.05 18.34 4.36
CA HIS A 526 17.33 18.23 3.09
C HIS A 526 18.14 18.84 1.92
N ALA A 527 18.68 20.04 2.11
CA ALA A 527 19.48 20.69 1.08
C ALA A 527 20.74 19.88 0.71
N THR A 528 21.35 19.21 1.71
CA THR A 528 22.51 18.34 1.48
C THR A 528 22.12 17.11 0.68
N LEU A 529 21.04 16.41 1.05
CA LEU A 529 20.55 15.25 0.31
C LEU A 529 20.15 15.66 -1.14
N TYR A 530 19.41 16.74 -1.28
CA TYR A 530 19.03 17.28 -2.59
C TYR A 530 20.24 17.56 -3.47
N TRP A 531 21.34 18.10 -2.90
CA TRP A 531 22.58 18.34 -3.64
C TRP A 531 23.31 17.05 -4.02
N LEU A 532 23.32 16.04 -3.13
CA LEU A 532 23.95 14.75 -3.40
C LEU A 532 23.23 13.95 -4.49
N ASP A 533 21.89 14.03 -4.52
CA ASP A 533 21.05 13.28 -5.45
C ASP A 533 20.74 14.03 -6.75
N ARG A 534 21.45 15.13 -7.00
CA ARG A 534 21.36 15.85 -8.28
C ARG A 534 21.60 14.92 -9.46
N PRO A 535 20.83 15.07 -10.53
CA PRO A 535 21.02 14.26 -11.72
C PRO A 535 22.45 14.46 -12.27
N ARG A 536 23.03 13.39 -12.78
CA ARG A 536 24.30 13.41 -13.50
C ARG A 536 24.05 12.87 -14.89
N THR A 537 24.79 13.39 -15.87
CA THR A 537 24.70 12.90 -17.26
C THR A 537 24.92 11.40 -17.26
N SER A 538 23.90 10.66 -17.71
CA SER A 538 23.91 9.20 -17.61
C SER A 538 22.94 8.53 -18.58
N LEU A 539 23.23 7.25 -18.85
CA LEU A 539 22.35 6.32 -19.55
C LEU A 539 21.78 5.32 -18.57
N VAL A 540 20.48 5.09 -18.62
CA VAL A 540 19.80 4.11 -17.77
C VAL A 540 19.03 3.11 -18.63
N PHE A 541 19.24 1.82 -18.37
CA PHE A 541 18.49 0.71 -18.94
C PHE A 541 17.64 0.10 -17.85
N TYR A 542 16.31 0.05 -18.07
CA TYR A 542 15.35 -0.41 -17.06
C TYR A 542 14.97 -1.87 -17.25
N ASN A 543 14.83 -2.58 -16.14
CA ASN A 543 14.28 -3.94 -16.13
C ASN A 543 12.74 -3.89 -16.15
N VAL A 544 12.15 -3.61 -17.30
CA VAL A 544 10.71 -3.53 -17.48
C VAL A 544 10.25 -4.48 -18.59
N ARG A 545 9.83 -5.68 -18.20
CA ARG A 545 9.38 -6.69 -19.17
C ARG A 545 8.22 -6.16 -20.02
N GLY A 546 8.40 -6.15 -21.35
CA GLY A 546 7.42 -5.70 -22.33
C GLY A 546 7.40 -4.19 -22.57
N CYS A 547 8.45 -3.47 -22.14
CA CYS A 547 8.68 -2.08 -22.51
C CYS A 547 10.19 -1.77 -22.50
N PRO A 548 10.97 -2.32 -23.44
CA PRO A 548 12.39 -2.00 -23.52
C PRO A 548 12.60 -0.54 -23.88
N ALA A 549 13.44 0.14 -23.10
CA ALA A 549 13.68 1.57 -23.27
C ALA A 549 15.07 1.98 -22.77
N VAL A 550 15.66 2.97 -23.43
CA VAL A 550 16.90 3.63 -23.02
C VAL A 550 16.58 5.06 -22.54
N HIS A 551 16.91 5.35 -21.29
CA HIS A 551 16.70 6.68 -20.69
C HIS A 551 18.01 7.45 -20.67
N CYS A 552 18.07 8.53 -21.40
CA CYS A 552 19.17 9.50 -21.45
C CYS A 552 18.87 10.65 -20.50
N ILE A 553 19.74 10.90 -19.52
CA ILE A 553 19.54 11.86 -18.45
C ILE A 553 20.66 12.90 -18.49
N GLU A 554 20.28 14.20 -18.48
CA GLU A 554 21.19 15.34 -18.38
C GLU A 554 21.39 15.78 -16.92
N SER A 555 22.50 16.45 -16.68
CA SER A 555 22.85 17.02 -15.37
C SER A 555 21.90 18.13 -14.89
N ASP A 556 21.15 18.74 -15.80
CA ASP A 556 20.15 19.76 -15.50
C ASP A 556 18.74 19.20 -15.20
N GLY A 557 18.59 17.87 -15.20
CA GLY A 557 17.34 17.16 -14.94
C GLY A 557 16.46 16.96 -16.18
N ARG A 558 16.81 17.48 -17.35
CA ARG A 558 16.14 17.12 -18.60
C ARG A 558 16.48 15.69 -18.96
N SER A 559 15.53 14.98 -19.56
CA SER A 559 15.76 13.61 -19.94
C SER A 559 14.91 13.17 -21.13
N TRP A 560 15.36 12.11 -21.82
CA TRP A 560 14.73 11.54 -22.99
C TRP A 560 14.63 10.02 -22.82
N ILE A 561 13.42 9.50 -23.04
CA ILE A 561 13.20 8.05 -23.09
C ILE A 561 13.06 7.60 -24.54
N ASN A 562 14.02 6.81 -24.98
CA ASN A 562 13.99 6.17 -26.28
C ASN A 562 13.33 4.80 -26.17
N TYR A 563 12.10 4.69 -26.63
CA TYR A 563 11.41 3.42 -26.71
C TYR A 563 11.91 2.59 -27.87
N VAL A 564 12.02 1.30 -27.64
CA VAL A 564 12.42 0.31 -28.68
C VAL A 564 11.20 -0.09 -29.50
N ASP A 565 10.08 -0.31 -28.83
CA ASP A 565 8.83 -0.69 -29.48
C ASP A 565 8.11 0.54 -30.06
N THR A 566 7.45 0.35 -31.21
CA THR A 566 6.63 1.41 -31.86
C THR A 566 5.39 1.76 -31.06
N ILE A 567 4.83 0.80 -30.31
CA ILE A 567 3.69 0.99 -29.40
C ILE A 567 4.14 0.57 -27.99
N PRO A 568 4.80 1.47 -27.25
CA PRO A 568 5.35 1.13 -25.94
C PRO A 568 4.28 1.07 -24.86
N ASN A 569 4.47 0.23 -23.85
CA ASN A 569 3.63 0.25 -22.63
C ASN A 569 4.15 1.30 -21.64
N GLU A 570 3.94 2.59 -21.99
CA GLU A 570 4.39 3.74 -21.21
C GLU A 570 3.89 3.71 -19.77
N LYS A 571 2.63 3.33 -19.55
CA LYS A 571 2.02 3.28 -18.20
C LYS A 571 2.81 2.32 -17.30
N ARG A 572 3.27 1.21 -17.86
CA ARG A 572 4.05 0.22 -17.11
C ARG A 572 5.44 0.75 -16.75
N LEU A 573 6.14 1.36 -17.71
CA LEU A 573 7.44 1.98 -17.46
C LEU A 573 7.33 3.07 -16.41
N LYS A 574 6.41 4.04 -16.58
CA LYS A 574 6.17 5.14 -15.63
C LYS A 574 5.87 4.61 -14.22
N ARG A 575 5.04 3.57 -14.10
CA ARG A 575 4.73 2.95 -12.79
C ARG A 575 5.98 2.40 -12.08
N MET A 576 6.92 1.81 -12.80
CA MET A 576 8.11 1.18 -12.22
C MET A 576 9.23 2.18 -11.94
N THR A 577 9.32 3.27 -12.70
CA THR A 577 10.46 4.19 -12.67
C THR A 577 10.12 5.56 -12.07
N ALA A 578 8.85 5.86 -11.82
CA ALA A 578 8.42 7.17 -11.31
C ALA A 578 9.11 7.59 -10.00
N ASN A 579 9.41 6.64 -9.11
CA ASN A 579 10.11 6.94 -7.87
C ASN A 579 11.54 7.40 -8.13
N TYR A 580 12.26 6.73 -9.03
CA TYR A 580 13.60 7.11 -9.43
C TYR A 580 13.64 8.52 -10.07
N TRP A 581 12.65 8.84 -10.92
CA TRP A 581 12.57 10.17 -11.53
C TRP A 581 12.32 11.27 -10.49
N LYS A 582 11.45 11.00 -9.51
CA LYS A 582 11.18 11.93 -8.41
C LYS A 582 12.38 12.10 -7.48
N HIS A 583 13.06 10.98 -7.17
CA HIS A 583 14.24 10.96 -6.31
C HIS A 583 15.35 11.86 -6.87
N HIS A 584 15.64 11.72 -8.16
CA HIS A 584 16.65 12.51 -8.84
C HIS A 584 16.13 13.84 -9.42
N HIS A 585 14.91 14.27 -9.03
CA HIS A 585 14.31 15.53 -9.44
C HIS A 585 14.30 15.74 -10.96
N LEU A 586 14.10 14.66 -11.74
CA LEU A 586 14.04 14.72 -13.19
C LEU A 586 12.76 15.44 -13.63
N LEU A 587 12.92 16.30 -14.64
CA LEU A 587 11.77 16.83 -15.35
C LEU A 587 11.03 15.70 -16.10
N PRO A 588 9.73 15.85 -16.38
CA PRO A 588 9.01 14.86 -17.18
C PRO A 588 9.79 14.54 -18.45
N PRO A 589 10.16 13.26 -18.67
CA PRO A 589 11.00 12.88 -19.80
C PRO A 589 10.29 13.10 -21.13
N LYS A 590 11.01 13.54 -22.14
CA LYS A 590 10.50 13.56 -23.52
C LYS A 590 10.56 12.14 -24.09
N GLU A 591 9.45 11.70 -24.64
CA GLU A 591 9.31 10.36 -25.21
C GLU A 591 9.69 10.36 -26.68
N ILE A 592 10.55 9.43 -27.09
CA ILE A 592 11.08 9.30 -28.43
C ILE A 592 10.78 7.89 -28.95
N THR A 593 10.00 7.82 -30.01
CA THR A 593 9.63 6.55 -30.67
C THR A 593 10.21 6.40 -32.08
N GLY A 594 10.83 7.45 -32.64
CA GLY A 594 11.39 7.47 -33.98
C GLY A 594 12.70 8.25 -34.08
N ASP A 595 13.14 8.52 -35.30
CA ASP A 595 14.34 9.28 -35.56
C ASP A 595 14.22 10.71 -35.05
N CYS A 596 15.24 11.20 -34.38
CA CYS A 596 15.26 12.55 -33.82
C CYS A 596 16.70 13.08 -33.73
N ARG A 597 16.81 14.39 -33.69
CA ARG A 597 18.08 15.08 -33.43
C ARG A 597 17.84 16.21 -32.43
N TYR A 598 18.40 16.04 -31.24
CA TYR A 598 18.47 17.06 -30.21
C TYR A 598 19.95 17.38 -29.97
N MET A 599 20.28 18.46 -29.21
CA MET A 599 21.66 18.94 -29.03
C MET A 599 22.70 17.81 -28.83
N GLU A 600 22.50 16.96 -27.82
CA GLU A 600 23.44 15.90 -27.46
C GLU A 600 22.91 14.47 -27.77
N LEU A 601 21.66 14.39 -28.21
CA LEU A 601 20.97 13.13 -28.52
C LEU A 601 20.64 13.07 -30.01
N ASN A 602 21.15 12.04 -30.69
CA ASN A 602 20.80 11.73 -32.07
C ASN A 602 20.36 10.29 -32.16
N ARG A 603 19.16 10.06 -32.64
CA ARG A 603 18.66 8.70 -32.94
C ARG A 603 18.41 8.58 -34.43
N GLN A 604 19.01 7.58 -35.02
CA GLN A 604 18.82 7.17 -36.41
C GLN A 604 18.54 5.66 -36.44
N GLN A 605 17.30 5.32 -36.74
CA GLN A 605 16.83 3.93 -36.72
C GLN A 605 17.15 3.23 -35.38
N GLN A 606 18.08 2.26 -35.40
CA GLN A 606 18.49 1.46 -34.27
C GLN A 606 19.72 1.98 -33.51
N ILE A 607 20.33 3.07 -34.00
CA ILE A 607 21.52 3.66 -33.37
C ILE A 607 21.12 4.93 -32.63
N ILE A 608 21.47 4.97 -31.35
CA ILE A 608 21.31 6.13 -30.48
C ILE A 608 22.70 6.64 -30.12
N SER A 609 22.97 7.90 -30.41
CA SER A 609 24.21 8.60 -30.03
C SER A 609 23.88 9.63 -28.96
N TYR A 610 24.54 9.55 -27.81
CA TYR A 610 24.33 10.46 -26.68
C TYR A 610 25.67 10.77 -26.00
N HIS A 611 26.06 12.07 -25.96
CA HIS A 611 27.37 12.51 -25.43
C HIS A 611 28.58 11.69 -25.93
N GLY A 612 28.61 11.39 -27.21
CA GLY A 612 29.70 10.60 -27.80
C GLY A 612 29.62 9.08 -27.55
N CYS A 613 28.67 8.64 -26.74
CA CYS A 613 28.36 7.21 -26.58
C CYS A 613 27.40 6.74 -27.67
N HIS A 614 27.69 5.62 -28.28
CA HIS A 614 26.86 4.99 -29.30
C HIS A 614 26.23 3.70 -28.76
N ILE A 615 24.92 3.60 -28.89
CA ILE A 615 24.12 2.45 -28.47
C ILE A 615 23.45 1.89 -29.72
N CYS A 616 23.62 0.60 -29.98
CA CYS A 616 22.86 -0.07 -31.02
C CYS A 616 21.77 -0.92 -30.36
N VAL A 617 20.53 -0.65 -30.72
CA VAL A 617 19.35 -1.37 -30.24
C VAL A 617 18.95 -2.40 -31.25
N ILE A 618 19.01 -3.68 -30.87
CA ILE A 618 18.68 -4.80 -31.74
C ILE A 618 17.36 -5.40 -31.28
N ASN A 619 16.31 -5.14 -32.04
CA ASN A 619 14.94 -5.63 -31.79
C ASN A 619 14.35 -6.40 -32.97
N ASP A 620 15.14 -6.62 -34.01
CA ASP A 620 14.78 -7.38 -35.21
C ASP A 620 16.01 -8.08 -35.82
N ASN A 621 15.81 -8.76 -36.93
CA ASN A 621 16.84 -9.46 -37.67
C ASN A 621 17.49 -8.61 -38.77
N HIS A 622 17.37 -7.27 -38.75
CA HIS A 622 17.90 -6.39 -39.80
C HIS A 622 19.40 -6.54 -40.05
N TRP A 623 20.19 -6.77 -38.99
CA TRP A 623 21.65 -6.89 -39.04
C TRP A 623 22.12 -8.32 -39.31
N ARG A 624 21.21 -9.28 -39.39
CA ARG A 624 21.57 -10.66 -39.66
C ARG A 624 22.14 -10.82 -41.07
N ASN A 625 23.17 -11.65 -41.22
CA ASN A 625 23.85 -11.93 -42.49
C ASN A 625 24.49 -10.69 -43.18
N LYS A 626 24.68 -9.60 -42.48
CA LYS A 626 25.44 -8.47 -43.00
C LYS A 626 26.92 -8.58 -42.63
N THR A 627 27.78 -7.97 -43.47
CA THR A 627 29.21 -7.89 -43.23
C THR A 627 29.70 -6.50 -43.57
N THR A 628 30.74 -6.04 -42.90
CA THR A 628 31.39 -4.76 -43.16
C THR A 628 32.89 -4.92 -43.29
N VAL A 629 33.53 -4.01 -43.99
CA VAL A 629 34.99 -3.97 -44.15
C VAL A 629 35.68 -3.57 -42.85
N SER A 630 35.07 -2.61 -42.12
CA SER A 630 35.53 -2.18 -40.80
C SER A 630 34.36 -2.17 -39.82
N PRO A 631 34.46 -2.90 -38.70
CA PRO A 631 33.38 -2.90 -37.68
C PRO A 631 33.12 -1.49 -37.13
N LEU A 632 31.85 -1.14 -37.04
CA LEU A 632 31.43 0.11 -36.40
C LEU A 632 31.60 -0.02 -34.88
N TYR A 633 32.34 0.91 -34.27
CA TYR A 633 32.48 0.94 -32.82
C TYR A 633 31.23 1.50 -32.16
N ILE A 634 30.66 0.72 -31.24
CA ILE A 634 29.54 1.10 -30.35
C ILE A 634 29.93 0.76 -28.93
N GLN A 635 29.52 1.54 -27.95
CA GLN A 635 29.79 1.26 -26.53
C GLN A 635 28.87 0.16 -26.01
N TYR A 636 27.57 0.26 -26.34
CA TYR A 636 26.55 -0.62 -25.81
C TYR A 636 25.72 -1.27 -26.91
N LEU A 637 25.69 -2.59 -26.91
CA LEU A 637 24.82 -3.41 -27.76
C LEU A 637 23.62 -3.84 -26.92
N TYR A 638 22.43 -3.28 -27.19
CA TYR A 638 21.20 -3.56 -26.45
C TYR A 638 20.33 -4.55 -27.20
N LEU A 639 20.27 -5.79 -26.71
CA LEU A 639 19.55 -6.90 -27.33
C LEU A 639 18.15 -7.04 -26.72
N CYS A 640 17.12 -6.90 -27.54
CA CYS A 640 15.71 -6.98 -27.18
C CYS A 640 15.02 -8.16 -27.86
N LYS A 641 13.75 -8.40 -27.49
CA LYS A 641 12.91 -9.38 -28.17
C LYS A 641 12.79 -9.04 -29.65
N GLY A 642 12.90 -10.08 -30.52
CA GLY A 642 12.79 -9.96 -31.97
C GLY A 642 14.06 -10.31 -32.71
N TYR A 643 15.20 -10.34 -32.02
CA TYR A 643 16.45 -10.84 -32.61
C TYR A 643 16.62 -12.34 -32.36
N ASP A 644 16.71 -13.11 -33.45
CA ASP A 644 16.84 -14.60 -33.44
C ASP A 644 18.22 -15.09 -33.86
N GLY A 645 19.16 -14.20 -34.24
CA GLY A 645 20.52 -14.51 -34.68
C GLY A 645 21.49 -14.85 -33.54
N HIS A 646 22.69 -15.22 -33.87
CA HIS A 646 23.79 -15.44 -32.92
C HIS A 646 24.63 -14.18 -32.71
N LEU A 647 25.28 -14.10 -31.55
CA LEU A 647 26.13 -12.95 -31.23
C LEU A 647 27.30 -12.78 -32.17
N GLU A 648 27.85 -13.92 -32.69
CA GLU A 648 28.92 -13.93 -33.66
C GLU A 648 28.57 -13.16 -34.95
N GLU A 649 27.32 -13.18 -35.38
CA GLU A 649 26.87 -12.43 -36.56
C GLU A 649 27.02 -10.90 -36.34
N LEU A 650 26.75 -10.43 -35.10
CA LEU A 650 26.87 -9.04 -34.73
C LEU A 650 28.31 -8.58 -34.51
N THR A 651 29.21 -9.46 -34.06
CA THR A 651 30.65 -9.12 -33.90
C THR A 651 31.35 -8.91 -35.23
N ARG A 652 30.78 -9.40 -36.33
CA ARG A 652 31.27 -9.14 -37.69
C ARG A 652 30.98 -7.72 -38.18
N ILE A 653 29.96 -7.05 -37.58
CA ILE A 653 29.49 -5.75 -37.99
C ILE A 653 29.87 -4.67 -36.98
N PHE A 654 29.81 -5.00 -35.70
CA PHE A 654 30.03 -4.09 -34.61
C PHE A 654 31.18 -4.53 -33.72
N SER A 655 31.96 -3.53 -33.26
CA SER A 655 32.88 -3.68 -32.13
C SER A 655 32.27 -3.00 -30.95
N PHE A 656 32.03 -3.70 -29.85
CA PHE A 656 31.28 -3.15 -28.68
C PHE A 656 31.97 -3.49 -27.36
N SER A 657 31.74 -2.62 -26.36
CA SER A 657 32.32 -2.76 -25.01
C SER A 657 31.44 -3.59 -24.08
N TYR A 658 30.14 -3.47 -24.19
CA TYR A 658 29.16 -4.17 -23.35
C TYR A 658 27.96 -4.66 -24.17
N VAL A 659 27.49 -5.86 -23.83
CA VAL A 659 26.21 -6.41 -24.30
C VAL A 659 25.20 -6.30 -23.19
N ILE A 660 24.05 -5.67 -23.45
CA ILE A 660 22.96 -5.53 -22.49
C ILE A 660 21.80 -6.38 -22.98
N LEU A 661 21.42 -7.38 -22.17
CA LEU A 661 20.33 -8.30 -22.45
C LEU A 661 19.04 -7.80 -21.79
N ASP A 662 18.05 -7.45 -22.60
CA ASP A 662 16.80 -6.90 -22.11
C ASP A 662 15.88 -7.95 -21.46
N ALA A 663 15.03 -7.50 -20.53
CA ALA A 663 14.03 -8.32 -19.87
C ALA A 663 12.89 -8.82 -20.78
N SER A 664 12.78 -8.32 -22.01
CA SER A 664 11.84 -8.82 -23.03
C SER A 664 12.25 -10.13 -23.66
N LEU A 665 13.52 -10.53 -23.54
CA LEU A 665 14.04 -11.80 -24.04
C LEU A 665 13.38 -12.97 -23.30
N SER A 666 13.11 -14.07 -24.02
CA SER A 666 12.68 -15.32 -23.39
C SER A 666 13.82 -15.93 -22.55
N GLU A 667 13.48 -16.69 -21.50
CA GLU A 667 14.46 -17.33 -20.62
C GLU A 667 15.47 -18.18 -21.41
N TYR A 668 15.00 -19.00 -22.35
CA TYR A 668 15.82 -19.77 -23.23
C TYR A 668 16.78 -18.91 -24.05
N ARG A 669 16.27 -17.84 -24.66
CA ARG A 669 17.07 -16.95 -25.52
C ARG A 669 18.12 -16.20 -24.74
N ARG A 670 17.75 -15.74 -23.55
CA ARG A 670 18.66 -15.07 -22.61
C ARG A 670 19.85 -15.97 -22.26
N HIS A 671 19.60 -17.21 -21.80
CA HIS A 671 20.67 -18.16 -21.44
C HIS A 671 21.55 -18.52 -22.60
N LEU A 672 20.98 -18.62 -23.81
CA LEU A 672 21.80 -18.87 -25.03
C LEU A 672 22.78 -17.69 -25.25
N LEU A 673 22.29 -16.47 -25.27
CA LEU A 673 23.12 -15.26 -25.47
C LEU A 673 24.14 -15.06 -24.34
N GLU A 674 23.78 -15.35 -23.09
CA GLU A 674 24.73 -15.36 -21.96
C GLU A 674 25.87 -16.36 -22.16
N SER A 675 25.53 -17.55 -22.62
CA SER A 675 26.56 -18.58 -22.92
C SER A 675 27.50 -18.17 -24.07
N GLU A 676 26.93 -17.56 -25.11
CA GLU A 676 27.71 -17.04 -26.26
C GLU A 676 28.63 -15.87 -25.81
N CYS A 677 28.14 -14.95 -24.95
CA CYS A 677 28.96 -13.89 -24.37
C CYS A 677 30.12 -14.44 -23.53
N LYS A 678 29.87 -15.46 -22.70
CA LYS A 678 30.91 -16.10 -21.87
C LYS A 678 31.96 -16.83 -22.74
N GLN A 679 31.53 -17.52 -23.77
CA GLN A 679 32.44 -18.21 -24.70
C GLN A 679 33.32 -17.24 -25.48
N SER A 680 32.77 -16.09 -25.89
CA SER A 680 33.48 -15.07 -26.64
C SER A 680 34.27 -14.09 -25.74
N GLY A 681 34.25 -14.25 -24.41
CA GLY A 681 34.92 -13.35 -23.45
C GLY A 681 34.38 -11.94 -23.43
N LEU A 682 33.12 -11.73 -23.86
CA LEU A 682 32.49 -10.44 -23.94
C LEU A 682 31.84 -10.07 -22.61
N ARG A 683 31.93 -8.77 -22.22
CA ARG A 683 31.27 -8.26 -21.05
C ARG A 683 29.78 -8.10 -21.35
N PHE A 684 28.93 -8.68 -20.51
CA PHE A 684 27.50 -8.57 -20.67
C PHE A 684 26.80 -8.27 -19.33
N ILE A 685 25.60 -7.74 -19.41
CA ILE A 685 24.72 -7.42 -18.30
C ILE A 685 23.32 -7.95 -18.64
N SER A 686 22.77 -8.81 -17.79
CA SER A 686 21.40 -9.32 -17.91
C SER A 686 20.47 -8.52 -17.01
N LEU A 687 19.60 -7.68 -17.60
CA LEU A 687 18.69 -6.85 -16.83
C LEU A 687 17.70 -7.68 -15.99
N SER A 688 17.36 -8.89 -16.45
CA SER A 688 16.48 -9.79 -15.69
C SER A 688 17.13 -10.27 -14.39
N ASP A 689 18.45 -10.41 -14.35
CA ASP A 689 19.17 -10.95 -13.18
C ASP A 689 19.76 -9.85 -12.31
N GLU A 690 20.32 -8.80 -12.92
CA GLU A 690 20.98 -7.70 -12.20
C GLU A 690 20.03 -6.54 -11.85
N GLY A 691 18.93 -6.39 -12.60
CA GLY A 691 18.03 -5.25 -12.49
C GLY A 691 18.38 -4.12 -13.46
N SER A 692 17.89 -2.92 -13.19
CA SER A 692 18.24 -1.74 -13.99
C SER A 692 19.70 -1.33 -13.79
N VAL A 693 20.32 -0.83 -14.85
CA VAL A 693 21.73 -0.42 -14.84
C VAL A 693 21.88 1.02 -15.29
N ARG A 694 22.80 1.75 -14.63
CA ARG A 694 23.12 3.16 -14.93
C ARG A 694 24.60 3.29 -15.28
N PHE A 695 24.87 3.94 -16.38
CA PHE A 695 26.22 4.34 -16.81
C PHE A 695 26.35 5.85 -16.71
N LEU A 696 27.33 6.33 -15.98
CA LEU A 696 27.68 7.74 -15.90
C LEU A 696 28.56 8.09 -17.12
N LEU A 697 28.28 9.25 -17.73
CA LEU A 697 28.99 9.75 -18.91
C LEU A 697 29.88 10.94 -18.55
#